data_0488110d7290a8de76b9a33265abca43
#
_entry.id   0488110d7290a8de76b9a33265abca43
#
_cell.length_a   1.000
_cell.length_b   1.000
_cell.length_c   1.000
_cell.angle_alpha   90.00
_cell.angle_beta   90.00
_cell.angle_gamma   90.00
#
_symmetry.space_group_name_H-M   'P 1'
#
loop_
_entity.id
_entity.type
_entity.pdbx_description
1 polymer ?
#
loop_
_entity_poly.entity_id
_entity_poly.type
_entity_poly.pdbx_seq_one_letter_code
_entity_poly.pdbx_strand_id
1 'polypeptide(L)'
;MLRKLEFGDLLLSLYIVVFLRPYSWTVGNQRIAWALAVATTVVLCWWYVRAKDVPEERTPQLFWPLVALPLLLVYALRLAFPDLSFDVLNHRIIQSERALRGPLLLPGDFFPTIFPFNPSSDMLTGISRYLLGYRLGTIINFLALLWAGMILNKLLAPFVKRAGWRCLGILLVLSTEHILFEINTYMVDLLSLPLMLEATRLGLNYEDSTNKRRDLICGALLVGSCVALKLTNVAIALPVILLFAFKFFRWRERGSRVAQLAVMVSAAGAFLLPLLPHAVYIYRQTGSPVFPLYNKIFRSPYWPDINAYDGRWGPHSLWETLLWPLLTIREAGRLSELGLYSGRICFGFVAAILCLLLPGVDRRLRFLASVLVLGSLLWSATSGYIRYALYLEVAGGVLIIYLSLLVRELVRSSRFVRGLIASLPILLLVAQCAFSYNYVRKTEWGGRPTYFDQPDAHRAELRKYLMHDHALQKFLSPEERIPVEQVEAWIVSNIKTNGVEVLLRGDVPMIAVHNPEYFDMPKSRQKFATALRQIQGKRVYSLSMTEDLDSSLAYLRQRRLEIRKISPFVLRFFSDHTRLHMSLIEIIVSDDTGTVQKPEHYPEITQAAGPLPDDAFSAGISAPTAPATLHAGEKAAISVVIQNKSNAVWPARGQKDGKYFVTIADSWLDGRTEKLITNMDARSNLLVDLWPGNSQTIPLNITAPLTPGEYVLEIDVVQEGVTWFKDKGSETLKLRLKVE
;
A
#
# COMPACT_ATOMS: atom_id res chain seq x y z
N MET A 1 35.18 1.31 17.22
CA MET A 1 33.81 1.62 16.81
C MET A 1 33.38 0.80 15.60
N LEU A 2 34.09 0.82 14.45
CA LEU A 2 33.71 0.09 13.22
C LEU A 2 33.49 -1.43 13.43
N ARG A 3 34.25 -2.07 14.32
CA ARG A 3 34.09 -3.51 14.66
C ARG A 3 32.74 -3.84 15.35
N LYS A 4 32.07 -2.83 15.92
CA LYS A 4 30.77 -2.97 16.60
C LYS A 4 29.58 -2.63 15.73
N LEU A 5 29.82 -2.02 14.57
CA LEU A 5 28.77 -1.60 13.64
C LEU A 5 28.22 -2.81 12.88
N GLU A 6 26.93 -3.02 12.97
CA GLU A 6 26.20 -4.05 12.23
C GLU A 6 25.27 -3.43 11.18
N PHE A 7 24.84 -4.22 10.20
CA PHE A 7 23.87 -3.80 9.17
C PHE A 7 22.59 -3.21 9.79
N GLY A 8 22.07 -3.84 10.85
CA GLY A 8 20.88 -3.37 11.55
C GLY A 8 21.04 -1.97 12.17
N ASP A 9 22.26 -1.59 12.60
CA ASP A 9 22.51 -0.27 13.17
C ASP A 9 22.40 0.83 12.10
N LEU A 10 22.82 0.54 10.87
CA LEU A 10 22.69 1.45 9.74
C LEU A 10 21.22 1.64 9.35
N LEU A 11 20.46 0.54 9.30
CA LEU A 11 19.06 0.60 9.00
C LEU A 11 18.27 1.30 10.12
N LEU A 12 18.58 1.01 11.39
CA LEU A 12 17.99 1.69 12.54
C LEU A 12 18.26 3.19 12.52
N SER A 13 19.42 3.64 12.04
CA SER A 13 19.69 5.08 11.90
C SER A 13 18.72 5.77 10.97
N LEU A 14 18.34 5.12 9.85
CA LEU A 14 17.34 5.65 8.93
C LEU A 14 15.95 5.74 9.60
N TYR A 15 15.59 4.76 10.41
CA TYR A 15 14.34 4.81 11.20
C TYR A 15 14.34 5.98 12.18
N ILE A 16 15.45 6.20 12.90
CA ILE A 16 15.58 7.31 13.87
C ILE A 16 15.43 8.66 13.18
N VAL A 17 16.02 8.85 12.00
CA VAL A 17 15.87 10.09 11.23
C VAL A 17 14.40 10.42 11.00
N VAL A 18 13.60 9.46 10.53
CA VAL A 18 12.17 9.72 10.24
C VAL A 18 11.34 9.90 11.51
N PHE A 19 11.70 9.27 12.64
CA PHE A 19 11.01 9.52 13.92
C PHE A 19 11.32 10.91 14.48
N LEU A 20 12.49 11.45 14.21
CA LEU A 20 12.87 12.80 14.64
C LEU A 20 12.33 13.89 13.72
N ARG A 21 12.03 13.57 12.47
CA ARG A 21 11.58 14.55 11.47
C ARG A 21 10.33 15.35 11.89
N PRO A 22 9.27 14.75 12.45
CA PRO A 22 8.09 15.52 12.89
C PRO A 22 8.37 16.54 13.98
N TYR A 23 9.39 16.38 14.81
CA TYR A 23 9.79 17.41 15.80
C TYR A 23 10.24 18.71 15.13
N SER A 24 10.70 18.66 13.91
CA SER A 24 11.22 19.80 13.15
C SER A 24 10.23 20.36 12.12
N TRP A 25 8.98 19.91 12.07
CA TRP A 25 7.98 20.42 11.12
C TRP A 25 7.66 21.92 11.32
N THR A 26 7.86 22.43 12.53
CA THR A 26 7.68 23.86 12.85
C THR A 26 8.86 24.72 12.40
N VAL A 27 9.97 24.13 11.99
CA VAL A 27 11.14 24.86 11.48
C VAL A 27 10.83 25.31 10.06
N GLY A 28 10.80 26.63 9.83
CA GLY A 28 10.41 27.20 8.53
C GLY A 28 11.32 26.78 7.36
N ASN A 29 12.63 26.58 7.63
CA ASN A 29 13.56 26.09 6.62
C ASN A 29 13.70 24.56 6.68
N GLN A 30 13.14 23.88 5.70
CA GLN A 30 13.10 22.43 5.66
C GLN A 30 14.50 21.78 5.52
N ARG A 31 15.47 22.45 4.88
CA ARG A 31 16.86 21.94 4.79
C ARG A 31 17.52 21.92 6.18
N ILE A 32 17.31 22.98 6.97
CA ILE A 32 17.81 23.03 8.36
C ILE A 32 17.12 21.95 9.20
N ALA A 33 15.81 21.77 9.04
CA ALA A 33 15.05 20.74 9.73
C ALA A 33 15.60 19.33 9.49
N TRP A 34 15.88 18.97 8.22
CA TRP A 34 16.52 17.71 7.87
C TRP A 34 17.93 17.59 8.41
N ALA A 35 18.74 18.66 8.34
CA ALA A 35 20.10 18.66 8.87
C ALA A 35 20.11 18.39 10.38
N LEU A 36 19.20 18.99 11.12
CA LEU A 36 19.04 18.75 12.56
C LEU A 36 18.63 17.30 12.88
N ALA A 37 17.67 16.74 12.16
CA ALA A 37 17.25 15.35 12.32
C ALA A 37 18.42 14.36 12.05
N VAL A 38 19.17 14.59 10.97
CA VAL A 38 20.34 13.77 10.61
C VAL A 38 21.45 13.92 11.64
N ALA A 39 21.83 15.16 12.03
CA ALA A 39 22.86 15.40 13.02
C ALA A 39 22.53 14.75 14.38
N THR A 40 21.29 14.90 14.85
CA THR A 40 20.83 14.25 16.09
C THR A 40 20.90 12.73 15.97
N THR A 41 20.50 12.17 14.84
CA THR A 41 20.59 10.72 14.59
C THR A 41 22.04 10.23 14.62
N VAL A 42 22.96 10.94 13.98
CA VAL A 42 24.40 10.60 14.00
C VAL A 42 24.93 10.54 15.44
N VAL A 43 24.58 11.53 16.27
CA VAL A 43 24.98 11.57 17.68
C VAL A 43 24.40 10.38 18.46
N LEU A 44 23.10 10.10 18.29
CA LEU A 44 22.42 8.99 18.97
C LEU A 44 22.99 7.63 18.55
N CYS A 45 23.20 7.44 17.25
CA CYS A 45 23.79 6.20 16.73
C CYS A 45 25.25 6.03 17.15
N TRP A 46 26.03 7.11 17.15
CA TRP A 46 27.40 7.09 17.66
C TRP A 46 27.43 6.65 19.12
N TRP A 47 26.60 7.25 19.97
CA TRP A 47 26.46 6.89 21.37
C TRP A 47 26.06 5.42 21.56
N TYR A 48 25.02 4.97 20.83
CA TYR A 48 24.52 3.61 20.87
C TYR A 48 25.60 2.58 20.48
N VAL A 49 26.25 2.77 19.33
CA VAL A 49 27.29 1.86 18.84
C VAL A 49 28.51 1.83 19.79
N ARG A 50 28.85 2.97 20.39
CA ARG A 50 29.93 3.04 21.36
C ARG A 50 29.60 2.25 22.64
N ALA A 51 28.38 2.34 23.12
CA ALA A 51 27.87 1.66 24.29
C ALA A 51 27.61 0.15 24.10
N LYS A 52 27.50 -0.29 22.83
CA LYS A 52 27.21 -1.67 22.46
C LYS A 52 28.41 -2.59 22.73
N ASP A 53 28.12 -3.80 23.22
CA ASP A 53 29.12 -4.84 23.30
C ASP A 53 29.49 -5.37 21.90
N VAL A 54 30.66 -6.00 21.76
CA VAL A 54 31.02 -6.67 20.49
C VAL A 54 30.04 -7.83 20.30
N PRO A 55 29.42 -7.98 19.10
CA PRO A 55 28.50 -9.07 18.84
C PRO A 55 29.17 -10.44 19.09
N GLU A 56 28.61 -11.25 19.97
CA GLU A 56 29.08 -12.61 20.22
C GLU A 56 28.88 -13.54 19.03
N GLU A 57 27.75 -13.38 18.36
CA GLU A 57 27.36 -14.19 17.21
C GLU A 57 27.29 -13.34 15.94
N ARG A 58 28.26 -13.54 15.05
CA ARG A 58 28.26 -12.89 13.73
C ARG A 58 27.37 -13.64 12.75
N THR A 59 26.82 -12.92 11.79
CA THR A 59 26.11 -13.52 10.66
C THR A 59 27.07 -14.42 9.89
N PRO A 60 26.77 -15.73 9.73
CA PRO A 60 27.67 -16.67 9.06
C PRO A 60 27.73 -16.35 7.56
N GLN A 61 28.86 -16.66 6.92
CA GLN A 61 29.02 -16.44 5.48
C GLN A 61 27.94 -17.18 4.65
N LEU A 62 27.50 -18.34 5.12
CA LEU A 62 26.41 -19.13 4.49
C LEU A 62 25.05 -18.39 4.49
N PHE A 63 24.87 -17.36 5.29
CA PHE A 63 23.64 -16.56 5.29
C PHE A 63 23.38 -15.91 3.92
N TRP A 64 24.44 -15.42 3.28
CA TRP A 64 24.29 -14.74 2.01
C TRP A 64 23.78 -15.66 0.87
N PRO A 65 24.40 -16.83 0.59
CA PRO A 65 23.88 -17.73 -0.45
C PRO A 65 22.60 -18.48 -0.05
N LEU A 66 22.37 -18.77 1.23
CA LEU A 66 21.24 -19.62 1.64
C LEU A 66 20.00 -18.82 2.08
N VAL A 67 20.13 -17.54 2.46
CA VAL A 67 18.99 -16.72 2.89
C VAL A 67 18.85 -15.49 2.01
N ALA A 68 19.90 -14.67 1.91
CA ALA A 68 19.82 -13.39 1.22
C ALA A 68 19.57 -13.56 -0.28
N LEU A 69 20.30 -14.45 -0.93
CA LEU A 69 20.17 -14.66 -2.39
C LEU A 69 18.78 -15.20 -2.81
N PRO A 70 18.19 -16.24 -2.16
CA PRO A 70 16.83 -16.66 -2.49
C PRO A 70 15.79 -15.57 -2.30
N LEU A 71 15.86 -14.79 -1.22
CA LEU A 71 14.95 -13.67 -0.98
C LEU A 71 15.18 -12.53 -2.00
N LEU A 72 16.42 -12.27 -2.40
CA LEU A 72 16.74 -11.30 -3.46
C LEU A 72 16.17 -11.74 -4.81
N LEU A 73 16.22 -13.03 -5.13
CA LEU A 73 15.61 -13.57 -6.36
C LEU A 73 14.09 -13.38 -6.35
N VAL A 74 13.42 -13.64 -5.21
CA VAL A 74 11.99 -13.38 -5.08
C VAL A 74 11.72 -11.88 -5.24
N TYR A 75 12.47 -11.01 -4.58
CA TYR A 75 12.35 -9.56 -4.72
C TYR A 75 12.51 -9.11 -6.18
N ALA A 76 13.55 -9.60 -6.87
CA ALA A 76 13.83 -9.25 -8.26
C ALA A 76 12.71 -9.70 -9.22
N LEU A 77 12.16 -10.90 -9.02
CA LEU A 77 11.00 -11.38 -9.78
C LEU A 77 9.76 -10.54 -9.51
N ARG A 78 9.55 -10.15 -8.25
CA ARG A 78 8.41 -9.33 -7.85
C ARG A 78 8.54 -7.87 -8.30
N LEU A 79 9.72 -7.37 -8.63
CA LEU A 79 9.90 -6.01 -9.20
C LEU A 79 9.15 -5.78 -10.52
N ALA A 80 8.79 -6.85 -11.22
CA ALA A 80 7.91 -6.75 -12.39
C ALA A 80 6.50 -6.21 -12.04
N PHE A 81 6.08 -6.32 -10.78
CA PHE A 81 4.77 -5.89 -10.30
C PHE A 81 4.90 -4.54 -9.57
N PRO A 82 4.54 -3.41 -10.18
CA PRO A 82 4.49 -2.14 -9.45
C PRO A 82 3.38 -2.20 -8.41
N ASP A 83 3.65 -1.65 -7.23
CA ASP A 83 2.65 -1.63 -6.15
C ASP A 83 1.60 -0.54 -6.42
N LEU A 84 0.44 -0.95 -6.87
CA LEU A 84 -0.75 -0.13 -7.11
C LEU A 84 -1.89 -0.52 -6.16
N SER A 85 -1.54 -1.10 -5.01
CA SER A 85 -2.52 -1.53 -4.01
C SER A 85 -3.33 -0.34 -3.48
N PHE A 86 -4.52 -0.65 -2.96
CA PHE A 86 -5.43 0.34 -2.40
C PHE A 86 -4.78 1.22 -1.32
N ASP A 87 -4.06 0.62 -0.38
CA ASP A 87 -3.38 1.38 0.69
C ASP A 87 -2.37 2.38 0.12
N VAL A 88 -1.63 1.99 -0.92
CA VAL A 88 -0.60 2.82 -1.53
C VAL A 88 -1.22 4.03 -2.23
N LEU A 89 -2.22 3.81 -3.06
CA LEU A 89 -2.89 4.88 -3.81
C LEU A 89 -3.79 5.74 -2.91
N ASN A 90 -4.32 5.17 -1.83
CA ASN A 90 -5.18 5.88 -0.88
C ASN A 90 -4.39 6.80 0.07
N HIS A 91 -3.39 6.28 0.80
CA HIS A 91 -2.78 7.08 1.87
C HIS A 91 -1.25 7.01 1.96
N ARG A 92 -0.59 5.91 1.56
CA ARG A 92 0.87 5.77 1.74
C ARG A 92 1.67 6.83 0.98
N ILE A 93 1.32 7.03 -0.30
CA ILE A 93 2.01 8.02 -1.13
C ILE A 93 1.75 9.43 -0.60
N ILE A 94 0.50 9.77 -0.30
CA ILE A 94 0.17 11.12 0.17
C ILE A 94 0.86 11.44 1.51
N GLN A 95 0.87 10.49 2.44
CA GLN A 95 1.55 10.66 3.73
C GLN A 95 3.04 10.87 3.55
N SER A 96 3.71 10.06 2.70
CA SER A 96 5.14 10.21 2.44
C SER A 96 5.47 11.55 1.78
N GLU A 97 4.76 11.94 0.74
CA GLU A 97 5.02 13.18 0.00
C GLU A 97 4.84 14.43 0.89
N ARG A 98 3.79 14.45 1.70
CA ARG A 98 3.51 15.57 2.60
C ARG A 98 4.50 15.62 3.75
N ALA A 99 4.67 14.52 4.50
CA ALA A 99 5.50 14.48 5.70
C ALA A 99 7.00 14.71 5.41
N LEU A 100 7.50 14.32 4.24
CA LEU A 100 8.88 14.58 3.85
C LEU A 100 9.14 16.06 3.54
N ARG A 101 8.14 16.78 3.02
CA ARG A 101 8.27 18.19 2.64
C ARG A 101 7.95 19.16 3.78
N GLY A 102 7.09 18.76 4.73
CA GLY A 102 6.66 19.63 5.82
C GLY A 102 5.63 18.96 6.73
N PRO A 103 4.75 19.73 7.34
CA PRO A 103 3.65 19.18 8.11
C PRO A 103 2.69 18.39 7.21
N LEU A 104 2.08 17.36 7.79
CA LEU A 104 1.21 16.42 7.08
C LEU A 104 0.00 17.09 6.44
N LEU A 105 -0.57 18.09 7.11
CA LEU A 105 -1.72 18.87 6.63
C LEU A 105 -1.26 20.26 6.19
N LEU A 106 -1.65 20.67 4.98
CA LEU A 106 -1.46 22.03 4.50
C LEU A 106 -2.63 22.93 4.93
N PRO A 107 -2.40 24.25 4.98
CA PRO A 107 -3.51 25.21 5.13
C PRO A 107 -4.55 24.99 4.03
N GLY A 108 -5.82 24.86 4.41
CA GLY A 108 -6.92 24.58 3.48
C GLY A 108 -7.19 23.09 3.23
N ASP A 109 -6.37 22.19 3.73
CA ASP A 109 -6.66 20.77 3.66
C ASP A 109 -7.88 20.38 4.49
N PHE A 110 -8.68 19.50 3.91
CA PHE A 110 -9.79 18.87 4.60
C PHE A 110 -9.81 17.37 4.31
N PHE A 111 -9.24 16.59 5.23
CA PHE A 111 -9.17 15.15 5.13
C PHE A 111 -9.84 14.47 6.33
N PRO A 112 -10.84 13.62 6.07
CA PRO A 112 -11.61 13.04 7.16
C PRO A 112 -10.96 11.85 7.86
N THR A 113 -10.31 10.89 7.22
CA THR A 113 -10.20 9.57 7.88
C THR A 113 -8.81 8.96 8.01
N ILE A 114 -8.25 8.45 6.94
CA ILE A 114 -7.05 7.57 7.01
C ILE A 114 -5.76 8.38 6.95
N PHE A 115 -5.87 9.58 6.42
CA PHE A 115 -4.75 10.46 6.16
C PHE A 115 -3.91 10.84 7.40
N PRO A 116 -4.48 11.05 8.59
CA PRO A 116 -3.70 11.54 9.73
C PRO A 116 -3.00 10.45 10.55
N PHE A 117 -2.79 9.25 10.04
CA PHE A 117 -1.98 8.25 10.75
C PHE A 117 -0.52 8.69 10.87
N ASN A 118 0.23 8.04 11.79
CA ASN A 118 1.65 8.36 11.94
C ASN A 118 2.42 8.06 10.64
N PRO A 119 3.00 9.08 9.98
CA PRO A 119 3.60 8.93 8.67
C PRO A 119 5.03 8.38 8.69
N SER A 120 5.56 7.97 9.85
CA SER A 120 6.96 7.55 9.98
C SER A 120 7.32 6.39 9.04
N SER A 121 6.43 5.41 8.91
CA SER A 121 6.61 4.30 7.98
C SER A 121 6.58 4.75 6.52
N ASP A 122 5.68 5.66 6.20
CA ASP A 122 5.52 6.18 4.84
C ASP A 122 6.67 7.12 4.45
N MET A 123 7.25 7.84 5.42
CA MET A 123 8.48 8.59 5.19
C MET A 123 9.67 7.68 4.88
N LEU A 124 9.81 6.51 5.55
CA LEU A 124 10.86 5.54 5.23
C LEU A 124 10.75 5.04 3.80
N THR A 125 9.56 4.59 3.40
CA THR A 125 9.32 4.13 2.04
C THR A 125 9.43 5.28 1.04
N GLY A 126 8.99 6.48 1.41
CA GLY A 126 9.11 7.69 0.60
C GLY A 126 10.54 8.12 0.33
N ILE A 127 11.43 8.08 1.32
CA ILE A 127 12.87 8.36 1.13
C ILE A 127 13.46 7.36 0.14
N SER A 128 13.19 6.07 0.32
CA SER A 128 13.68 5.02 -0.57
C SER A 128 13.16 5.19 -1.99
N ARG A 129 11.87 5.50 -2.16
CA ARG A 129 11.24 5.80 -3.44
C ARG A 129 11.83 7.06 -4.09
N TYR A 130 12.08 8.10 -3.31
CA TYR A 130 12.67 9.34 -3.80
C TYR A 130 14.08 9.14 -4.35
N LEU A 131 14.89 8.30 -3.68
CA LEU A 131 16.28 8.03 -4.06
C LEU A 131 16.40 7.04 -5.22
N LEU A 132 15.54 6.04 -5.30
CA LEU A 132 15.70 4.87 -6.16
C LEU A 132 14.59 4.72 -7.21
N GLY A 133 13.56 5.55 -7.17
CA GLY A 133 12.40 5.47 -8.06
C GLY A 133 11.31 4.53 -7.53
N TYR A 134 10.19 4.48 -8.27
CA TYR A 134 8.96 3.84 -7.77
C TYR A 134 9.13 2.34 -7.52
N ARG A 135 9.81 1.60 -8.40
CA ARG A 135 9.98 0.15 -8.26
C ARG A 135 11.06 -0.21 -7.26
N LEU A 136 12.28 0.31 -7.45
CA LEU A 136 13.40 0.01 -6.56
C LEU A 136 13.25 0.63 -5.17
N GLY A 137 12.42 1.66 -5.02
CA GLY A 137 12.12 2.24 -3.71
C GLY A 137 11.54 1.26 -2.70
N THR A 138 10.94 0.16 -3.17
CA THR A 138 10.42 -0.92 -2.30
C THR A 138 11.53 -1.74 -1.63
N ILE A 139 12.80 -1.57 -2.03
CA ILE A 139 13.96 -2.30 -1.47
C ILE A 139 14.08 -2.15 0.06
N ILE A 140 13.51 -1.10 0.63
CA ILE A 140 13.54 -0.88 2.08
C ILE A 140 12.87 -2.05 2.84
N ASN A 141 11.81 -2.64 2.29
CA ASN A 141 11.16 -3.82 2.85
C ASN A 141 12.06 -5.07 2.76
N PHE A 142 12.74 -5.25 1.64
CA PHE A 142 13.74 -6.33 1.50
C PHE A 142 14.88 -6.16 2.51
N LEU A 143 15.40 -4.94 2.70
CA LEU A 143 16.46 -4.66 3.69
C LEU A 143 15.98 -4.92 5.12
N ALA A 144 14.75 -4.55 5.46
CA ALA A 144 14.14 -4.86 6.75
C ALA A 144 14.03 -6.39 6.97
N LEU A 145 13.66 -7.13 5.92
CA LEU A 145 13.58 -8.59 5.97
C LEU A 145 14.97 -9.24 6.16
N LEU A 146 16.00 -8.74 5.50
CA LEU A 146 17.38 -9.20 5.74
C LEU A 146 17.81 -8.94 7.18
N TRP A 147 17.50 -7.79 7.74
CA TRP A 147 17.77 -7.48 9.14
C TRP A 147 17.04 -8.43 10.08
N ALA A 148 15.75 -8.71 9.83
CA ALA A 148 14.99 -9.72 10.57
C ALA A 148 15.67 -11.10 10.52
N GLY A 149 16.17 -11.52 9.35
CA GLY A 149 16.93 -12.77 9.19
C GLY A 149 18.22 -12.80 10.01
N MET A 150 18.95 -11.69 10.10
CA MET A 150 20.15 -11.59 10.94
C MET A 150 19.82 -11.67 12.44
N ILE A 151 18.69 -11.10 12.87
CA ILE A 151 18.21 -11.23 14.24
C ILE A 151 17.81 -12.68 14.54
N LEU A 152 17.10 -13.33 13.61
CA LEU A 152 16.74 -14.74 13.72
C LEU A 152 17.98 -15.65 13.82
N ASN A 153 19.08 -15.32 13.12
CA ASN A 153 20.34 -16.04 13.30
C ASN A 153 20.81 -16.00 14.77
N LYS A 154 20.74 -14.82 15.40
CA LYS A 154 21.11 -14.67 16.83
C LYS A 154 20.12 -15.40 17.77
N LEU A 155 18.82 -15.42 17.43
CA LEU A 155 17.79 -16.12 18.22
C LEU A 155 17.92 -17.65 18.12
N LEU A 156 18.28 -18.18 16.95
CA LEU A 156 18.40 -19.62 16.73
C LEU A 156 19.77 -20.20 17.11
N ALA A 157 20.82 -19.39 17.19
CA ALA A 157 22.19 -19.83 17.45
C ALA A 157 22.37 -20.66 18.73
N PRO A 158 21.69 -20.37 19.86
CA PRO A 158 21.76 -21.19 21.06
C PRO A 158 21.29 -22.64 20.84
N PHE A 159 20.33 -22.86 19.94
CA PHE A 159 19.63 -24.12 19.73
C PHE A 159 20.10 -24.86 18.46
N VAL A 160 20.39 -24.15 17.39
CA VAL A 160 20.83 -24.71 16.10
C VAL A 160 22.29 -24.38 15.86
N LYS A 161 23.18 -25.27 16.30
CA LYS A 161 24.65 -25.02 16.28
C LYS A 161 25.24 -24.94 14.88
N ARG A 162 24.78 -25.80 13.93
CA ARG A 162 25.28 -25.81 12.56
C ARG A 162 24.73 -24.65 11.75
N ALA A 163 25.60 -23.75 11.27
CA ALA A 163 25.25 -22.55 10.53
C ALA A 163 24.36 -22.84 9.30
N GLY A 164 24.66 -23.89 8.53
CA GLY A 164 23.85 -24.24 7.33
C GLY A 164 22.39 -24.58 7.68
N TRP A 165 22.16 -25.42 8.71
CA TRP A 165 20.80 -25.74 9.16
C TRP A 165 20.09 -24.53 9.76
N ARG A 166 20.81 -23.64 10.42
CA ARG A 166 20.29 -22.38 10.95
C ARG A 166 19.84 -21.46 9.82
N CYS A 167 20.65 -21.30 8.77
CA CYS A 167 20.28 -20.51 7.58
C CYS A 167 19.07 -21.09 6.86
N LEU A 168 18.99 -22.41 6.65
CA LEU A 168 17.81 -23.05 6.07
C LEU A 168 16.58 -22.84 6.95
N GLY A 169 16.70 -22.96 8.27
CA GLY A 169 15.63 -22.65 9.21
C GLY A 169 15.15 -21.20 9.10
N ILE A 170 16.06 -20.23 8.97
CA ILE A 170 15.72 -18.82 8.78
C ILE A 170 14.95 -18.63 7.47
N LEU A 171 15.42 -19.21 6.37
CA LEU A 171 14.73 -19.13 5.08
C LEU A 171 13.31 -19.68 5.18
N LEU A 172 13.14 -20.86 5.80
CA LEU A 172 11.82 -21.45 6.01
C LEU A 172 10.92 -20.55 6.87
N VAL A 173 11.46 -19.95 7.92
CA VAL A 173 10.71 -19.05 8.81
C VAL A 173 10.25 -17.79 8.09
N LEU A 174 11.07 -17.21 7.23
CA LEU A 174 10.76 -15.97 6.52
C LEU A 174 9.94 -16.19 5.24
N SER A 175 9.78 -17.44 4.77
CA SER A 175 9.02 -17.75 3.55
C SER A 175 7.53 -17.98 3.85
N THR A 176 6.83 -16.91 4.21
CA THR A 176 5.35 -16.90 4.33
C THR A 176 4.75 -16.06 3.20
N GLU A 177 3.46 -16.26 2.93
CA GLU A 177 2.76 -15.62 1.82
C GLU A 177 2.87 -14.09 1.92
N HIS A 178 2.47 -13.53 3.05
CA HIS A 178 2.48 -12.08 3.23
C HIS A 178 3.88 -11.47 3.22
N ILE A 179 4.88 -12.14 3.82
CA ILE A 179 6.27 -11.68 3.75
C ILE A 179 6.75 -11.61 2.31
N LEU A 180 6.47 -12.67 1.51
CA LEU A 180 6.89 -12.73 0.12
C LEU A 180 6.11 -11.77 -0.79
N PHE A 181 4.84 -11.46 -0.47
CA PHE A 181 4.10 -10.41 -1.16
C PHE A 181 4.59 -9.02 -0.82
N GLU A 182 4.85 -8.72 0.44
CA GLU A 182 5.22 -7.39 0.88
C GLU A 182 6.66 -7.01 0.56
N ILE A 183 7.51 -7.96 0.19
CA ILE A 183 8.95 -7.76 -0.04
C ILE A 183 9.26 -6.66 -1.08
N ASN A 184 8.38 -6.44 -2.04
CA ASN A 184 8.50 -5.43 -3.10
C ASN A 184 7.35 -4.42 -3.11
N THR A 185 6.74 -4.13 -1.98
CA THR A 185 5.62 -3.20 -1.85
C THR A 185 5.96 -1.99 -0.99
N TYR A 186 5.07 -1.01 -0.97
CA TYR A 186 5.09 0.12 -0.03
C TYR A 186 4.26 -0.16 1.23
N MET A 187 3.85 -1.41 1.44
CA MET A 187 3.28 -1.83 2.71
C MET A 187 4.34 -1.74 3.82
N VAL A 188 3.88 -1.44 5.02
CA VAL A 188 4.79 -1.05 6.11
C VAL A 188 4.96 -2.12 7.18
N ASP A 189 4.28 -3.24 7.02
CA ASP A 189 4.22 -4.29 8.02
C ASP A 189 5.60 -4.95 8.23
N LEU A 190 6.33 -5.20 7.14
CA LEU A 190 7.70 -5.73 7.20
C LEU A 190 8.69 -4.78 7.89
N LEU A 191 8.48 -3.46 7.83
CA LEU A 191 9.38 -2.50 8.47
C LEU A 191 9.38 -2.64 10.00
N SER A 192 8.27 -3.07 10.58
CA SER A 192 8.13 -3.27 12.03
C SER A 192 8.72 -4.59 12.54
N LEU A 193 8.83 -5.59 11.67
CA LEU A 193 9.25 -6.95 12.03
C LEU A 193 10.65 -7.01 12.71
N PRO A 194 11.73 -6.43 12.14
CA PRO A 194 13.04 -6.50 12.79
C PRO A 194 13.08 -5.75 14.12
N LEU A 195 12.33 -4.66 14.29
CA LEU A 195 12.26 -3.92 15.54
C LEU A 195 11.66 -4.78 16.65
N MET A 196 10.56 -5.46 16.36
CA MET A 196 9.88 -6.32 17.33
C MET A 196 10.72 -7.57 17.67
N LEU A 197 11.36 -8.18 16.66
CA LEU A 197 12.26 -9.32 16.87
C LEU A 197 13.47 -8.94 17.72
N GLU A 198 14.09 -7.77 17.49
CA GLU A 198 15.23 -7.32 18.28
C GLU A 198 14.81 -6.97 19.72
N ALA A 199 13.68 -6.29 19.91
CA ALA A 199 13.14 -6.05 21.24
C ALA A 199 12.87 -7.36 21.98
N THR A 200 12.28 -8.35 21.31
CA THR A 200 12.06 -9.68 21.88
C THR A 200 13.38 -10.34 22.26
N ARG A 201 14.40 -10.31 21.38
CA ARG A 201 15.72 -10.86 21.64
C ARG A 201 16.37 -10.24 22.89
N LEU A 202 16.32 -8.91 23.00
CA LEU A 202 16.81 -8.20 24.19
C LEU A 202 16.05 -8.63 25.45
N GLY A 203 14.72 -8.73 25.37
CA GLY A 203 13.89 -9.20 26.47
C GLY A 203 14.20 -10.64 26.89
N LEU A 204 14.39 -11.56 25.93
CA LEU A 204 14.73 -12.96 26.20
C LEU A 204 16.09 -13.11 26.89
N ASN A 205 17.07 -12.32 26.49
CA ASN A 205 18.45 -12.36 27.04
C ASN A 205 18.67 -11.39 28.21
N TYR A 206 17.64 -10.72 28.69
CA TYR A 206 17.73 -9.66 29.72
C TYR A 206 18.42 -10.12 31.00
N GLU A 207 18.23 -11.39 31.39
CA GLU A 207 18.83 -11.99 32.60
C GLU A 207 20.35 -12.02 32.54
N ASP A 208 20.86 -12.39 31.35
CA ASP A 208 22.29 -12.60 31.09
C ASP A 208 23.00 -11.32 30.63
N SER A 209 22.22 -10.21 30.48
CA SER A 209 22.76 -8.96 30.02
C SER A 209 23.75 -8.33 30.99
N THR A 210 24.87 -7.86 30.46
CA THR A 210 25.88 -7.07 31.19
C THR A 210 25.39 -5.66 31.52
N ASN A 211 24.41 -5.12 30.72
CA ASN A 211 23.86 -3.79 30.91
C ASN A 211 22.31 -3.80 30.76
N LYS A 212 21.64 -4.27 31.81
CA LYS A 212 20.17 -4.39 31.88
C LYS A 212 19.43 -3.08 31.66
N ARG A 213 20.02 -1.96 32.11
CA ARG A 213 19.40 -0.61 31.93
C ARG A 213 19.34 -0.21 30.46
N ARG A 214 20.49 -0.39 29.77
CA ARG A 214 20.55 -0.15 28.31
C ARG A 214 19.53 -1.00 27.56
N ASP A 215 19.49 -2.30 27.86
CA ASP A 215 18.64 -3.23 27.15
C ASP A 215 17.13 -2.95 27.34
N LEU A 216 16.77 -2.50 28.57
CA LEU A 216 15.39 -2.06 28.84
C LEU A 216 15.04 -0.79 28.04
N ILE A 217 15.92 0.22 28.04
CA ILE A 217 15.69 1.49 27.34
C ILE A 217 15.67 1.26 25.82
N CYS A 218 16.62 0.47 25.27
CA CYS A 218 16.65 0.12 23.86
C CYS A 218 15.42 -0.72 23.46
N GLY A 219 15.03 -1.71 24.27
CA GLY A 219 13.83 -2.50 24.04
C GLY A 219 12.57 -1.64 24.01
N ALA A 220 12.45 -0.69 24.95
CA ALA A 220 11.34 0.25 24.98
C ALA A 220 11.30 1.16 23.72
N LEU A 221 12.46 1.67 23.28
CA LEU A 221 12.56 2.46 22.05
C LEU A 221 12.14 1.64 20.82
N LEU A 222 12.61 0.40 20.68
CA LEU A 222 12.29 -0.49 19.58
C LEU A 222 10.80 -0.82 19.53
N VAL A 223 10.18 -1.12 20.69
CA VAL A 223 8.75 -1.39 20.79
C VAL A 223 7.92 -0.12 20.47
N GLY A 224 8.31 1.03 21.01
CA GLY A 224 7.67 2.31 20.70
C GLY A 224 7.78 2.67 19.22
N SER A 225 8.94 2.42 18.61
CA SER A 225 9.17 2.58 17.18
C SER A 225 8.27 1.67 16.34
N CYS A 226 8.11 0.43 16.75
CA CYS A 226 7.22 -0.53 16.10
C CYS A 226 5.75 -0.06 16.11
N VAL A 227 5.28 0.47 17.23
CA VAL A 227 3.94 1.05 17.38
C VAL A 227 3.81 2.36 16.57
N ALA A 228 4.87 3.17 16.50
CA ALA A 228 4.87 4.40 15.71
C ALA A 228 4.76 4.13 14.21
N LEU A 229 5.40 3.07 13.71
CA LEU A 229 5.28 2.64 12.30
C LEU A 229 3.86 2.20 11.96
N LYS A 230 3.19 1.53 12.90
CA LYS A 230 1.80 1.07 12.72
C LYS A 230 1.14 0.80 14.07
N LEU A 231 0.05 1.51 14.36
CA LEU A 231 -0.63 1.43 15.66
C LEU A 231 -1.16 0.02 15.99
N THR A 232 -1.55 -0.76 14.98
CA THR A 232 -2.03 -2.15 15.18
C THR A 232 -0.98 -3.07 15.79
N ASN A 233 0.31 -2.71 15.71
CA ASN A 233 1.39 -3.46 16.35
C ASN A 233 1.30 -3.45 17.90
N VAL A 234 0.44 -2.62 18.49
CA VAL A 234 0.19 -2.60 19.94
C VAL A 234 -0.25 -3.97 20.48
N ALA A 235 -0.98 -4.74 19.70
CA ALA A 235 -1.42 -6.08 20.10
C ALA A 235 -0.24 -7.05 20.35
N ILE A 236 0.85 -6.87 19.61
CA ILE A 236 2.07 -7.69 19.76
C ILE A 236 3.07 -7.00 20.69
N ALA A 237 3.07 -5.67 20.71
CA ALA A 237 3.93 -4.87 21.58
C ALA A 237 3.64 -5.12 23.06
N LEU A 238 2.38 -5.24 23.44
CA LEU A 238 1.98 -5.43 24.84
C LEU A 238 2.57 -6.70 25.47
N PRO A 239 2.51 -7.89 24.86
CA PRO A 239 3.19 -9.08 25.39
C PRO A 239 4.71 -8.90 25.59
N VAL A 240 5.38 -8.20 24.67
CA VAL A 240 6.82 -7.93 24.78
C VAL A 240 7.11 -6.95 25.92
N ILE A 241 6.28 -5.91 26.10
CA ILE A 241 6.36 -4.99 27.24
C ILE A 241 6.19 -5.76 28.56
N LEU A 242 5.21 -6.66 28.64
CA LEU A 242 4.99 -7.50 29.82
C LEU A 242 6.18 -8.43 30.10
N LEU A 243 6.81 -8.98 29.06
CA LEU A 243 8.07 -9.74 29.20
C LEU A 243 9.16 -8.89 29.85
N PHE A 244 9.40 -7.67 29.36
CA PHE A 244 10.37 -6.75 29.93
C PHE A 244 10.02 -6.37 31.37
N ALA A 245 8.77 -6.02 31.64
CA ALA A 245 8.30 -5.66 32.98
C ALA A 245 8.54 -6.81 33.98
N PHE A 246 8.10 -8.04 33.62
CA PHE A 246 8.31 -9.22 34.44
C PHE A 246 9.79 -9.43 34.76
N LYS A 247 10.64 -9.38 33.72
CA LYS A 247 12.09 -9.60 33.92
C LYS A 247 12.74 -8.46 34.69
N PHE A 248 12.35 -7.21 34.46
CA PHE A 248 12.84 -6.07 35.21
C PHE A 248 12.56 -6.23 36.71
N PHE A 249 11.33 -6.55 37.10
CA PHE A 249 10.98 -6.72 38.52
C PHE A 249 11.63 -7.93 39.14
N ARG A 250 11.88 -9.00 38.39
CA ARG A 250 12.50 -10.21 38.91
C ARG A 250 14.04 -10.14 39.01
N TRP A 251 14.68 -9.52 38.04
CA TRP A 251 16.16 -9.44 37.93
C TRP A 251 16.70 -8.02 37.96
N ARG A 252 15.98 -7.12 38.61
CA ARG A 252 16.45 -5.75 38.79
C ARG A 252 17.76 -5.73 39.59
N GLU A 253 18.66 -4.84 39.19
CA GLU A 253 19.89 -4.60 39.95
C GLU A 253 19.56 -4.07 41.35
N ARG A 254 20.35 -4.46 42.36
CA ARG A 254 20.29 -3.92 43.73
C ARG A 254 20.73 -2.45 43.68
N GLY A 255 19.78 -1.53 43.63
CA GLY A 255 20.01 -0.08 43.58
C GLY A 255 18.97 0.67 44.38
N SER A 256 19.16 1.96 44.54
CA SER A 256 18.15 2.81 45.19
C SER A 256 16.83 2.80 44.43
N ARG A 257 15.70 2.99 45.11
CA ARG A 257 14.39 3.14 44.50
C ARG A 257 14.37 4.27 43.48
N VAL A 258 15.12 5.34 43.72
CA VAL A 258 15.28 6.49 42.84
C VAL A 258 15.94 6.08 41.52
N ALA A 259 17.02 5.28 41.55
CA ALA A 259 17.69 4.79 40.37
C ALA A 259 16.78 3.86 39.53
N GLN A 260 15.97 3.03 40.17
CA GLN A 260 15.02 2.16 39.49
C GLN A 260 13.91 2.98 38.82
N LEU A 261 13.36 3.99 39.51
CA LEU A 261 12.37 4.91 38.95
C LEU A 261 12.95 5.68 37.75
N ALA A 262 14.18 6.18 37.85
CA ALA A 262 14.85 6.86 36.76
C ALA A 262 14.98 6.00 35.50
N VAL A 263 15.32 4.71 35.67
CA VAL A 263 15.39 3.75 34.55
C VAL A 263 14.00 3.52 33.93
N MET A 264 12.98 3.36 34.78
CA MET A 264 11.58 3.20 34.27
C MET A 264 11.10 4.45 33.52
N VAL A 265 11.35 5.64 34.03
CA VAL A 265 11.02 6.92 33.39
C VAL A 265 11.78 7.04 32.06
N SER A 266 13.07 6.68 32.03
CA SER A 266 13.87 6.69 30.80
C SER A 266 13.34 5.69 29.77
N ALA A 267 12.92 4.49 30.18
CA ALA A 267 12.30 3.51 29.28
C ALA A 267 10.95 3.98 28.75
N ALA A 268 10.10 4.57 29.61
CA ALA A 268 8.83 5.16 29.18
C ALA A 268 9.07 6.33 28.19
N GLY A 269 10.04 7.20 28.47
CA GLY A 269 10.43 8.28 27.55
C GLY A 269 10.93 7.74 26.20
N ALA A 270 11.76 6.70 26.22
CA ALA A 270 12.25 6.04 25.01
C ALA A 270 11.12 5.40 24.19
N PHE A 271 10.14 4.77 24.84
CA PHE A 271 8.94 4.24 24.17
C PHE A 271 8.11 5.34 23.52
N LEU A 272 7.92 6.48 24.22
CA LEU A 272 7.10 7.57 23.73
C LEU A 272 7.79 8.42 22.66
N LEU A 273 9.12 8.44 22.62
CA LEU A 273 9.90 9.30 21.71
C LEU A 273 9.45 9.24 20.24
N PRO A 274 9.26 8.08 19.60
CA PRO A 274 8.81 7.99 18.21
C PRO A 274 7.31 8.29 18.02
N LEU A 275 6.52 8.24 19.10
CA LEU A 275 5.06 8.43 19.05
C LEU A 275 4.62 9.87 19.27
N LEU A 276 5.27 10.55 20.21
CA LEU A 276 4.84 11.87 20.73
C LEU A 276 4.74 12.96 19.65
N PRO A 277 5.68 13.12 18.71
CA PRO A 277 5.62 14.25 17.78
C PRO A 277 4.34 14.24 16.96
N HIS A 278 4.01 13.09 16.41
CA HIS A 278 2.79 12.93 15.63
C HIS A 278 1.53 12.99 16.52
N ALA A 279 1.54 12.33 17.68
CA ALA A 279 0.41 12.33 18.60
C ALA A 279 0.05 13.76 19.06
N VAL A 280 1.05 14.59 19.39
CA VAL A 280 0.86 15.99 19.76
C VAL A 280 0.37 16.81 18.57
N TYR A 281 0.95 16.60 17.39
CA TYR A 281 0.55 17.29 16.17
C TYR A 281 -0.93 17.03 15.85
N ILE A 282 -1.34 15.76 15.78
CA ILE A 282 -2.71 15.41 15.41
C ILE A 282 -3.72 15.75 16.52
N TYR A 283 -3.31 15.66 17.79
CA TYR A 283 -4.14 16.11 18.91
C TYR A 283 -4.50 17.61 18.79
N ARG A 284 -3.53 18.45 18.45
CA ARG A 284 -3.78 19.88 18.23
C ARG A 284 -4.74 20.15 17.07
N GLN A 285 -4.75 19.28 16.06
CA GLN A 285 -5.61 19.43 14.88
C GLN A 285 -7.03 18.88 15.08
N THR A 286 -7.16 17.84 15.91
CA THR A 286 -8.39 17.03 15.96
C THR A 286 -8.95 16.81 17.38
N GLY A 287 -8.18 17.08 18.42
CA GLY A 287 -8.52 16.74 19.81
C GLY A 287 -8.31 15.26 20.18
N SER A 288 -7.73 14.44 19.28
CA SER A 288 -7.40 13.04 19.55
C SER A 288 -5.96 12.73 19.12
N PRO A 289 -5.13 12.08 19.98
CA PRO A 289 -3.74 11.76 19.65
C PRO A 289 -3.61 10.59 18.65
N VAL A 290 -4.68 9.87 18.39
CA VAL A 290 -4.77 8.70 17.51
C VAL A 290 -5.95 8.78 16.54
N PHE A 291 -6.39 9.99 16.22
CA PHE A 291 -7.52 10.25 15.33
C PHE A 291 -7.42 9.47 14.02
N PRO A 292 -8.52 8.93 13.48
CA PRO A 292 -9.89 8.89 14.00
C PRO A 292 -10.19 7.70 14.94
N LEU A 293 -9.16 6.91 15.27
CA LEU A 293 -9.31 5.67 16.04
C LEU A 293 -9.66 5.97 17.51
N TYR A 294 -10.33 5.02 18.14
CA TYR A 294 -10.74 5.08 19.56
C TYR A 294 -11.53 6.33 19.93
N ASN A 295 -12.36 6.87 19.01
CA ASN A 295 -13.04 8.15 19.25
C ASN A 295 -14.11 8.07 20.34
N LYS A 296 -14.61 6.90 20.66
CA LYS A 296 -15.45 6.70 21.85
C LYS A 296 -14.72 7.09 23.16
N ILE A 297 -13.37 7.02 23.17
CA ILE A 297 -12.54 7.41 24.33
C ILE A 297 -12.15 8.89 24.24
N PHE A 298 -11.59 9.31 23.09
CA PHE A 298 -11.00 10.65 22.94
C PHE A 298 -12.01 11.73 22.59
N ARG A 299 -13.19 11.37 22.05
CA ARG A 299 -14.31 12.29 21.76
C ARG A 299 -13.92 13.49 20.91
N SER A 300 -13.13 13.26 19.87
CA SER A 300 -12.84 14.29 18.88
C SER A 300 -14.14 14.83 18.26
N PRO A 301 -14.32 16.14 18.17
CA PRO A 301 -15.54 16.73 17.61
C PRO A 301 -15.61 16.62 16.07
N TYR A 302 -14.62 16.01 15.46
CA TYR A 302 -14.53 15.80 14.01
C TYR A 302 -14.92 14.40 13.55
N TRP A 303 -15.22 13.48 14.47
CA TRP A 303 -15.57 12.09 14.15
C TRP A 303 -16.67 11.61 15.11
N PRO A 304 -17.58 10.74 14.65
CA PRO A 304 -18.60 10.13 15.52
C PRO A 304 -17.98 9.41 16.72
N ASP A 305 -18.71 9.37 17.85
CA ASP A 305 -18.28 8.69 19.10
C ASP A 305 -18.32 7.16 18.98
N ILE A 306 -17.63 6.65 17.97
CA ILE A 306 -17.50 5.21 17.69
C ILE A 306 -16.02 4.80 17.67
N ASN A 307 -15.76 3.55 17.96
CA ASN A 307 -14.47 2.94 17.68
C ASN A 307 -14.55 2.25 16.32
N ALA A 308 -13.76 2.72 15.37
CA ALA A 308 -13.68 2.09 14.06
C ALA A 308 -13.19 0.64 14.21
N TYR A 309 -13.95 -0.30 13.68
CA TYR A 309 -13.62 -1.72 13.62
C TYR A 309 -13.93 -2.25 12.23
N ASP A 310 -12.98 -2.94 11.63
CA ASP A 310 -13.19 -3.58 10.33
C ASP A 310 -13.70 -5.01 10.52
N GLY A 311 -15.02 -5.15 10.58
CA GLY A 311 -15.69 -6.43 10.77
C GLY A 311 -15.62 -7.39 9.58
N ARG A 312 -14.95 -7.06 8.48
CA ARG A 312 -14.73 -7.97 7.36
C ARG A 312 -13.77 -9.10 7.72
N TRP A 313 -12.83 -8.81 8.63
CA TRP A 313 -11.74 -9.70 9.00
C TRP A 313 -11.84 -10.19 10.44
N GLY A 314 -11.18 -11.31 10.69
CA GLY A 314 -11.05 -11.84 12.04
C GLY A 314 -12.28 -12.59 12.58
N PRO A 315 -12.30 -12.84 13.89
CA PRO A 315 -13.38 -13.55 14.57
C PRO A 315 -14.63 -12.69 14.75
N HIS A 316 -15.79 -13.31 14.70
CA HIS A 316 -17.08 -12.64 14.87
C HIS A 316 -17.77 -12.97 16.23
N SER A 317 -17.14 -13.79 17.06
CA SER A 317 -17.65 -14.14 18.40
C SER A 317 -16.51 -14.29 19.40
N LEU A 318 -16.84 -14.27 20.69
CA LEU A 318 -15.85 -14.49 21.76
C LEU A 318 -15.16 -15.86 21.65
N TRP A 319 -15.92 -16.91 21.33
CA TRP A 319 -15.35 -18.25 21.13
C TRP A 319 -14.43 -18.32 19.91
N GLU A 320 -14.82 -17.71 18.81
CA GLU A 320 -13.95 -17.60 17.67
C GLU A 320 -12.68 -16.81 18.02
N THR A 321 -12.77 -15.75 18.82
CA THR A 321 -11.60 -14.97 19.26
C THR A 321 -10.57 -15.84 19.98
N LEU A 322 -11.01 -16.71 20.86
CA LEU A 322 -10.12 -17.65 21.58
C LEU A 322 -9.53 -18.71 20.66
N LEU A 323 -10.29 -19.20 19.69
CA LEU A 323 -9.90 -20.27 18.77
C LEU A 323 -9.33 -19.74 17.46
N TRP A 324 -9.36 -18.43 17.23
CA TRP A 324 -8.95 -17.82 15.95
C TRP A 324 -7.56 -18.24 15.46
N PRO A 325 -6.53 -18.32 16.32
CA PRO A 325 -5.23 -18.81 15.87
C PRO A 325 -5.28 -20.23 15.27
N LEU A 326 -6.19 -21.08 15.72
CA LEU A 326 -6.41 -22.43 15.19
C LEU A 326 -7.28 -22.42 13.93
N LEU A 327 -8.23 -21.49 13.82
CA LEU A 327 -9.14 -21.37 12.68
C LEU A 327 -8.47 -20.80 11.44
N THR A 328 -7.26 -20.26 11.54
CA THR A 328 -6.49 -19.69 10.41
C THR A 328 -6.18 -20.69 9.28
N ILE A 329 -6.30 -21.98 9.52
CA ILE A 329 -6.19 -23.02 8.49
C ILE A 329 -7.50 -23.32 7.77
N ARG A 330 -8.61 -22.72 8.20
CA ARG A 330 -9.94 -22.98 7.66
C ARG A 330 -10.60 -21.74 7.06
N GLU A 331 -10.47 -20.59 7.71
CA GLU A 331 -11.25 -19.38 7.45
C GLU A 331 -10.52 -18.38 6.53
N ALA A 332 -10.06 -18.84 5.35
CA ALA A 332 -9.24 -18.03 4.42
C ALA A 332 -9.90 -16.70 4.03
N GLY A 333 -11.22 -16.69 3.79
CA GLY A 333 -11.95 -15.50 3.36
C GLY A 333 -12.07 -14.40 4.41
N ARG A 334 -11.77 -14.71 5.68
CA ARG A 334 -11.78 -13.74 6.80
C ARG A 334 -10.37 -13.43 7.33
N LEU A 335 -9.34 -14.03 6.75
CA LEU A 335 -7.96 -13.75 7.13
C LEU A 335 -7.36 -12.57 6.37
N SER A 336 -7.64 -12.46 5.07
CA SER A 336 -7.19 -11.34 4.23
C SER A 336 -7.98 -11.30 2.93
N GLU A 337 -7.84 -10.20 2.20
CA GLU A 337 -8.35 -10.01 0.83
C GLU A 337 -7.80 -11.04 -0.17
N LEU A 338 -6.68 -11.66 0.14
CA LEU A 338 -6.04 -12.67 -0.72
C LEU A 338 -6.60 -14.08 -0.53
N GLY A 339 -7.52 -14.30 0.43
CA GLY A 339 -8.11 -15.61 0.68
C GLY A 339 -7.08 -16.67 1.08
N LEU A 340 -6.12 -16.31 1.92
CA LEU A 340 -5.02 -17.17 2.35
C LEU A 340 -5.35 -17.97 3.61
N TYR A 341 -4.74 -19.14 3.73
CA TYR A 341 -4.71 -19.92 4.95
C TYR A 341 -3.36 -19.74 5.64
N SER A 342 -3.31 -19.59 6.97
CA SER A 342 -2.05 -19.58 7.69
C SER A 342 -1.86 -20.82 8.57
N GLY A 343 -1.20 -21.82 8.00
CA GLY A 343 -0.69 -22.94 8.79
C GLY A 343 0.37 -22.49 9.80
N ARG A 344 1.10 -21.42 9.50
CA ARG A 344 2.17 -20.90 10.37
C ARG A 344 1.64 -20.37 11.70
N ILE A 345 0.54 -19.63 11.69
CA ILE A 345 -0.10 -19.16 12.92
C ILE A 345 -0.66 -20.34 13.70
N CYS A 346 -1.42 -21.22 13.05
CA CYS A 346 -2.03 -22.38 13.71
C CYS A 346 -0.98 -23.29 14.37
N PHE A 347 -0.04 -23.80 13.60
CA PHE A 347 0.96 -24.72 14.12
C PHE A 347 1.96 -24.03 15.05
N GLY A 348 2.26 -22.75 14.83
CA GLY A 348 3.05 -21.93 15.75
C GLY A 348 2.38 -21.76 17.11
N PHE A 349 1.08 -21.52 17.13
CA PHE A 349 0.31 -21.41 18.36
C PHE A 349 0.27 -22.74 19.13
N VAL A 350 0.06 -23.87 18.42
CA VAL A 350 0.15 -25.21 19.02
C VAL A 350 1.56 -25.48 19.57
N ALA A 351 2.59 -25.16 18.79
CA ALA A 351 3.98 -25.31 19.24
C ALA A 351 4.27 -24.47 20.51
N ALA A 352 3.71 -23.27 20.60
CA ALA A 352 3.83 -22.42 21.78
C ALA A 352 3.18 -23.07 23.01
N ILE A 353 1.95 -23.58 22.88
CA ILE A 353 1.27 -24.30 23.94
C ILE A 353 2.10 -25.52 24.39
N LEU A 354 2.60 -26.32 23.45
CA LEU A 354 3.44 -27.47 23.76
C LEU A 354 4.74 -27.04 24.47
N CYS A 355 5.38 -25.95 24.06
CA CYS A 355 6.56 -25.42 24.75
C CYS A 355 6.27 -24.95 26.17
N LEU A 356 5.08 -24.52 26.48
CA LEU A 356 4.67 -24.15 27.85
C LEU A 356 4.41 -25.39 28.72
N LEU A 357 3.89 -26.46 28.15
CA LEU A 357 3.46 -27.69 28.88
C LEU A 357 4.57 -28.73 29.03
N LEU A 358 5.45 -28.87 28.04
CA LEU A 358 6.46 -29.92 28.01
C LEU A 358 7.62 -29.63 29.01
N PRO A 359 8.16 -30.68 29.66
CA PRO A 359 9.35 -30.55 30.48
C PRO A 359 10.60 -30.32 29.62
N GLY A 360 11.68 -29.80 30.22
CA GLY A 360 12.98 -29.62 29.56
C GLY A 360 13.07 -28.47 28.57
N VAL A 361 11.96 -27.73 28.33
CA VAL A 361 11.98 -26.56 27.45
C VAL A 361 12.84 -25.46 28.04
N ASP A 362 13.73 -24.89 27.22
CA ASP A 362 14.55 -23.75 27.59
C ASP A 362 13.67 -22.57 28.05
N ARG A 363 14.09 -21.90 29.12
CA ARG A 363 13.35 -20.82 29.73
C ARG A 363 13.09 -19.66 28.78
N ARG A 364 14.06 -19.32 27.93
CA ARG A 364 13.91 -18.25 26.94
C ARG A 364 12.77 -18.56 25.95
N LEU A 365 12.66 -19.84 25.55
CA LEU A 365 11.61 -20.29 24.63
C LEU A 365 10.25 -20.41 25.30
N ARG A 366 10.18 -20.71 26.60
CA ARG A 366 8.93 -20.60 27.35
C ARG A 366 8.45 -19.14 27.39
N PHE A 367 9.33 -18.16 27.55
CA PHE A 367 8.95 -16.76 27.45
C PHE A 367 8.50 -16.37 26.05
N LEU A 368 9.22 -16.82 25.00
CA LEU A 368 8.79 -16.59 23.61
C LEU A 368 7.41 -17.22 23.35
N ALA A 369 7.17 -18.42 23.83
CA ALA A 369 5.88 -19.11 23.75
C ALA A 369 4.77 -18.34 24.46
N SER A 370 5.04 -17.79 25.66
CA SER A 370 4.10 -16.94 26.39
C SER A 370 3.77 -15.66 25.61
N VAL A 371 4.78 -15.00 25.03
CA VAL A 371 4.60 -13.81 24.17
C VAL A 371 3.74 -14.16 22.95
N LEU A 372 4.01 -15.30 22.32
CA LEU A 372 3.25 -15.74 21.14
C LEU A 372 1.79 -16.06 21.48
N VAL A 373 1.52 -16.81 22.55
CA VAL A 373 0.14 -17.16 22.95
C VAL A 373 -0.65 -15.90 23.27
N LEU A 374 -0.10 -15.03 24.13
CA LEU A 374 -0.76 -13.78 24.51
C LEU A 374 -0.92 -12.84 23.31
N GLY A 375 0.12 -12.71 22.48
CA GLY A 375 0.08 -11.91 21.25
C GLY A 375 -0.95 -12.42 20.25
N SER A 376 -1.08 -13.74 20.09
CA SER A 376 -2.10 -14.34 19.21
C SER A 376 -3.53 -14.06 19.69
N LEU A 377 -3.78 -14.14 20.99
CA LEU A 377 -5.09 -13.84 21.57
C LEU A 377 -5.43 -12.34 21.44
N LEU A 378 -4.47 -11.45 21.70
CA LEU A 378 -4.66 -10.01 21.52
C LEU A 378 -4.85 -9.62 20.06
N TRP A 379 -4.09 -10.23 19.14
CA TRP A 379 -4.29 -10.05 17.71
C TRP A 379 -5.69 -10.51 17.29
N SER A 380 -6.14 -11.67 17.74
CA SER A 380 -7.50 -12.16 17.49
C SER A 380 -8.56 -11.19 18.00
N ALA A 381 -8.38 -10.66 19.21
CA ALA A 381 -9.34 -9.74 19.83
C ALA A 381 -9.34 -8.33 19.19
N THR A 382 -8.31 -7.95 18.46
CA THR A 382 -8.19 -6.59 17.89
C THR A 382 -8.49 -6.54 16.40
N SER A 383 -8.05 -7.51 15.62
CA SER A 383 -8.23 -7.49 14.17
C SER A 383 -8.41 -8.87 13.53
N GLY A 384 -7.67 -9.88 14.01
CA GLY A 384 -7.61 -11.21 13.39
C GLY A 384 -7.11 -11.22 11.94
N TYR A 385 -6.63 -10.08 11.41
CA TYR A 385 -6.17 -9.90 10.04
C TYR A 385 -4.70 -10.31 9.91
N ILE A 386 -4.41 -11.25 9.02
CA ILE A 386 -3.12 -11.97 8.98
C ILE A 386 -1.93 -11.04 8.71
N ARG A 387 -2.08 -10.01 7.90
CA ARG A 387 -1.02 -9.03 7.60
C ARG A 387 -0.45 -8.37 8.88
N TYR A 388 -1.26 -8.25 9.92
CA TYR A 388 -0.82 -7.70 11.22
C TYR A 388 -0.19 -8.76 12.12
N ALA A 389 -0.06 -10.00 11.66
CA ALA A 389 0.46 -11.13 12.43
C ALA A 389 1.85 -11.61 11.96
N LEU A 390 2.57 -10.86 11.11
CA LEU A 390 3.87 -11.29 10.55
C LEU A 390 4.86 -11.70 11.65
N TYR A 391 4.90 -10.95 12.75
CA TYR A 391 5.73 -11.33 13.91
C TYR A 391 5.30 -12.68 14.52
N LEU A 392 3.99 -12.95 14.61
CA LEU A 392 3.48 -14.22 15.16
C LEU A 392 3.82 -15.39 14.24
N GLU A 393 3.76 -15.22 12.94
CA GLU A 393 4.18 -16.23 11.96
C GLU A 393 5.67 -16.57 12.10
N VAL A 394 6.51 -15.53 12.23
CA VAL A 394 7.96 -15.69 12.38
C VAL A 394 8.33 -16.32 13.73
N ALA A 395 7.76 -15.82 14.83
CA ALA A 395 7.99 -16.39 16.16
C ALA A 395 7.46 -17.82 16.27
N GLY A 396 6.30 -18.11 15.67
CA GLY A 396 5.75 -19.46 15.55
C GLY A 396 6.68 -20.40 14.80
N GLY A 397 7.25 -19.95 13.67
CA GLY A 397 8.25 -20.69 12.92
C GLY A 397 9.50 -21.06 13.73
N VAL A 398 9.98 -20.13 14.56
CA VAL A 398 11.10 -20.39 15.49
C VAL A 398 10.74 -21.49 16.50
N LEU A 399 9.54 -21.44 17.10
CA LEU A 399 9.08 -22.44 18.05
C LEU A 399 8.85 -23.81 17.40
N ILE A 400 8.36 -23.86 16.16
CA ILE A 400 8.23 -25.12 15.40
C ILE A 400 9.59 -25.77 15.18
N ILE A 401 10.62 -25.00 14.80
CA ILE A 401 11.98 -25.51 14.64
C ILE A 401 12.50 -26.07 15.97
N TYR A 402 12.31 -25.32 17.05
CA TYR A 402 12.76 -25.76 18.36
C TYR A 402 12.02 -27.02 18.84
N LEU A 403 10.71 -27.10 18.64
CA LEU A 403 9.91 -28.27 18.98
C LEU A 403 10.43 -29.53 18.27
N SER A 404 10.84 -29.41 17.00
CA SER A 404 11.48 -30.51 16.25
C SER A 404 12.75 -31.00 16.95
N LEU A 405 13.59 -30.08 17.47
CA LEU A 405 14.80 -30.45 18.20
C LEU A 405 14.47 -31.08 19.55
N LEU A 406 13.53 -30.51 20.29
CA LEU A 406 13.08 -31.00 21.61
C LEU A 406 12.49 -32.41 21.52
N VAL A 407 11.61 -32.66 20.52
CA VAL A 407 11.00 -33.96 20.27
C VAL A 407 12.08 -35.02 20.03
N ARG A 408 13.14 -34.68 19.28
CA ARG A 408 14.26 -35.55 19.04
C ARG A 408 14.96 -35.98 20.32
N GLU A 409 14.98 -35.15 21.36
CA GLU A 409 15.58 -35.43 22.65
C GLU A 409 14.64 -36.23 23.58
N LEU A 410 13.35 -35.90 23.57
CA LEU A 410 12.35 -36.50 24.46
C LEU A 410 11.88 -37.89 24.02
N VAL A 411 11.84 -38.19 22.70
CA VAL A 411 11.35 -39.48 22.20
C VAL A 411 12.36 -40.60 22.45
N ARG A 412 12.02 -41.49 23.37
CA ARG A 412 12.79 -42.71 23.72
C ARG A 412 12.42 -43.85 22.76
N SER A 413 12.86 -43.78 21.51
CA SER A 413 12.59 -44.81 20.51
C SER A 413 13.83 -45.06 19.63
N SER A 414 13.69 -45.96 18.62
CA SER A 414 14.77 -46.20 17.66
C SER A 414 15.21 -44.89 17.00
N ARG A 415 16.44 -44.84 16.50
CA ARG A 415 16.97 -43.64 15.81
C ARG A 415 16.10 -43.24 14.61
N PHE A 416 15.54 -44.24 13.90
CA PHE A 416 14.68 -44.02 12.74
C PHE A 416 13.36 -43.36 13.15
N VAL A 417 12.60 -43.95 14.08
CA VAL A 417 11.31 -43.43 14.56
C VAL A 417 11.44 -42.02 15.16
N ARG A 418 12.49 -41.81 15.97
CA ARG A 418 12.80 -40.50 16.55
C ARG A 418 13.12 -39.47 15.48
N GLY A 419 13.89 -39.85 14.43
CA GLY A 419 14.17 -38.97 13.29
C GLY A 419 12.89 -38.62 12.52
N LEU A 420 12.04 -39.60 12.26
CA LEU A 420 10.79 -39.41 11.56
C LEU A 420 9.85 -38.44 12.29
N ILE A 421 9.60 -38.66 13.58
CA ILE A 421 8.72 -37.80 14.39
C ILE A 421 9.29 -36.38 14.49
N ALA A 422 10.60 -36.23 14.71
CA ALA A 422 11.25 -34.92 14.77
C ALA A 422 11.24 -34.17 13.43
N SER A 423 11.14 -34.86 12.31
CA SER A 423 11.06 -34.20 10.98
C SER A 423 9.68 -33.63 10.66
N LEU A 424 8.59 -34.12 11.28
CA LEU A 424 7.23 -33.69 10.98
C LEU A 424 7.02 -32.16 11.06
N PRO A 425 7.44 -31.45 12.13
CA PRO A 425 7.30 -30.00 12.20
C PRO A 425 8.07 -29.28 11.06
N ILE A 426 9.24 -29.78 10.69
CA ILE A 426 10.02 -29.20 9.58
C ILE A 426 9.34 -29.45 8.24
N LEU A 427 8.79 -30.63 8.02
CA LEU A 427 8.04 -30.96 6.81
C LEU A 427 6.80 -30.05 6.65
N LEU A 428 6.11 -29.70 7.75
CA LEU A 428 5.04 -28.72 7.73
C LEU A 428 5.52 -27.34 7.28
N LEU A 429 6.68 -26.89 7.77
CA LEU A 429 7.28 -25.62 7.31
C LEU A 429 7.64 -25.66 5.83
N VAL A 430 8.25 -26.76 5.36
CA VAL A 430 8.61 -26.95 3.95
C VAL A 430 7.37 -26.97 3.05
N ALA A 431 6.33 -27.69 3.46
CA ALA A 431 5.06 -27.76 2.71
C ALA A 431 4.41 -26.37 2.60
N GLN A 432 4.40 -25.62 3.68
CA GLN A 432 3.89 -24.24 3.65
C GLN A 432 4.74 -23.33 2.75
N CYS A 433 6.07 -23.41 2.82
CA CYS A 433 6.92 -22.63 1.92
C CYS A 433 6.67 -22.94 0.46
N ALA A 434 6.51 -24.22 0.11
CA ALA A 434 6.16 -24.64 -1.26
C ALA A 434 4.80 -24.08 -1.70
N PHE A 435 3.82 -24.11 -0.80
CA PHE A 435 2.50 -23.51 -1.04
C PHE A 435 2.63 -21.99 -1.22
N SER A 436 3.32 -21.28 -0.30
CA SER A 436 3.55 -19.85 -0.34
C SER A 436 4.20 -19.42 -1.66
N TYR A 437 5.27 -20.11 -2.07
CA TYR A 437 5.97 -19.81 -3.31
C TYR A 437 5.06 -20.00 -4.54
N ASN A 438 4.33 -21.12 -4.62
CA ASN A 438 3.41 -21.38 -5.72
C ASN A 438 2.28 -20.36 -5.79
N TYR A 439 1.77 -19.93 -4.63
CA TYR A 439 0.72 -18.94 -4.53
C TYR A 439 1.22 -17.55 -4.96
N VAL A 440 2.33 -17.08 -4.40
CA VAL A 440 2.93 -15.76 -4.70
C VAL A 440 3.30 -15.64 -6.17
N ARG A 441 3.74 -16.72 -6.80
CA ARG A 441 4.04 -16.75 -8.24
C ARG A 441 2.83 -16.51 -9.13
N LYS A 442 1.65 -16.96 -8.69
CA LYS A 442 0.41 -16.93 -9.49
C LYS A 442 -0.48 -15.72 -9.19
N THR A 443 -0.29 -15.08 -8.05
CA THR A 443 -1.19 -14.04 -7.56
C THR A 443 -0.59 -12.66 -7.79
N GLU A 444 -1.35 -11.81 -8.46
CA GLU A 444 -1.08 -10.39 -8.60
C GLU A 444 -1.67 -9.66 -7.37
N TRP A 445 -0.83 -8.95 -6.63
CA TRP A 445 -1.30 -8.10 -5.55
C TRP A 445 -0.89 -6.66 -5.81
N GLY A 446 -1.89 -5.82 -6.10
CA GLY A 446 -1.73 -4.38 -6.30
C GLY A 446 -1.32 -3.96 -7.70
N GLY A 447 -0.89 -4.84 -8.59
CA GLY A 447 -0.51 -4.47 -9.95
C GLY A 447 -0.30 -5.67 -10.87
N ARG A 448 -0.51 -5.46 -12.17
CA ARG A 448 -0.21 -6.47 -13.18
C ARG A 448 1.28 -6.52 -13.48
N PRO A 449 1.86 -7.67 -13.80
CA PRO A 449 3.25 -7.76 -14.18
C PRO A 449 3.50 -6.95 -15.46
N THR A 450 4.54 -6.13 -15.43
CA THR A 450 5.01 -5.41 -16.61
C THR A 450 6.33 -6.03 -17.04
N TYR A 451 6.24 -7.19 -17.66
CA TYR A 451 7.39 -7.83 -18.28
C TYR A 451 7.78 -7.09 -19.55
N PHE A 452 8.94 -7.40 -20.03
CA PHE A 452 9.49 -6.87 -21.27
C PHE A 452 8.82 -7.55 -22.48
N ASP A 453 7.60 -7.11 -22.82
CA ASP A 453 6.84 -7.65 -23.96
C ASP A 453 7.46 -7.21 -25.29
N GLN A 454 8.22 -6.11 -25.28
CA GLN A 454 9.01 -5.64 -26.40
C GLN A 454 10.50 -5.59 -25.98
N PRO A 455 11.25 -6.69 -26.17
CA PRO A 455 12.59 -6.82 -25.59
C PRO A 455 13.57 -5.70 -25.94
N ASP A 456 13.48 -5.15 -27.14
CA ASP A 456 14.47 -4.17 -27.64
C ASP A 456 14.19 -2.75 -27.10
N ALA A 457 12.96 -2.31 -27.10
CA ALA A 457 12.57 -1.01 -26.55
C ALA A 457 12.75 -0.99 -25.01
N HIS A 458 12.37 -2.07 -24.33
CA HIS A 458 12.42 -2.13 -22.88
C HIS A 458 13.83 -2.35 -22.32
N ARG A 459 14.72 -3.06 -23.00
CA ARG A 459 16.12 -3.21 -22.57
C ARG A 459 16.86 -1.89 -22.54
N ALA A 460 16.67 -1.04 -23.55
CA ALA A 460 17.27 0.30 -23.59
C ALA A 460 16.77 1.19 -22.44
N GLU A 461 15.53 0.97 -21.98
CA GLU A 461 14.88 1.77 -20.95
C GLU A 461 14.87 1.14 -19.55
N LEU A 462 15.40 -0.09 -19.38
CA LEU A 462 15.39 -0.80 -18.09
C LEU A 462 15.90 0.06 -16.94
N ARG A 463 16.98 0.81 -17.14
CA ARG A 463 17.53 1.72 -16.14
C ARG A 463 16.54 2.84 -15.83
N LYS A 464 15.86 3.37 -16.83
CA LYS A 464 14.82 4.39 -16.68
C LYS A 464 13.64 3.85 -15.88
N TYR A 465 13.19 2.64 -16.15
CA TYR A 465 12.13 1.99 -15.36
C TYR A 465 12.52 1.68 -13.92
N LEU A 466 13.75 1.25 -13.68
CA LEU A 466 14.20 0.85 -12.35
C LEU A 466 14.60 2.05 -11.48
N MET A 467 15.17 3.11 -12.10
CA MET A 467 15.82 4.21 -11.38
C MET A 467 15.04 5.52 -11.42
N HIS A 468 13.93 5.61 -12.16
CA HIS A 468 13.27 6.90 -12.40
C HIS A 468 12.05 7.21 -11.57
N ASP A 469 11.97 8.42 -11.43
CA ASP A 469 10.94 9.43 -11.18
C ASP A 469 9.73 8.98 -10.38
N HIS A 470 9.77 9.48 -9.18
CA HIS A 470 8.67 9.50 -8.22
C HIS A 470 7.52 10.44 -8.64
N ALA A 471 7.62 11.15 -9.76
CA ALA A 471 6.58 12.02 -10.30
C ALA A 471 5.85 11.34 -11.47
N LEU A 472 4.62 10.88 -11.25
CA LEU A 472 3.81 10.17 -12.24
C LEU A 472 3.58 10.95 -13.54
N GLN A 473 3.50 12.28 -13.47
CA GLN A 473 3.29 13.11 -14.66
C GLN A 473 4.38 12.97 -15.73
N LYS A 474 5.57 12.48 -15.37
CA LYS A 474 6.63 12.21 -16.33
C LYS A 474 6.40 10.94 -17.15
N PHE A 475 5.46 10.11 -16.74
CA PHE A 475 5.01 8.92 -17.49
C PHE A 475 3.80 9.19 -18.38
N LEU A 476 3.26 10.42 -18.36
CA LEU A 476 2.18 10.82 -19.26
C LEU A 476 2.76 11.19 -20.62
N SER A 477 2.15 10.74 -21.70
CA SER A 477 2.44 11.26 -23.02
C SER A 477 2.03 12.74 -23.10
N PRO A 478 2.59 13.54 -24.02
CA PRO A 478 2.22 14.95 -24.18
C PRO A 478 0.71 15.15 -24.36
N GLU A 479 0.06 14.23 -25.06
CA GLU A 479 -1.37 14.27 -25.36
C GLU A 479 -2.25 13.90 -24.14
N GLU A 480 -1.69 13.12 -23.22
CA GLU A 480 -2.36 12.68 -21.98
C GLU A 480 -2.10 13.62 -20.80
N ARG A 481 -1.27 14.65 -20.99
CA ARG A 481 -0.95 15.59 -19.91
C ARG A 481 -2.19 16.38 -19.53
N ILE A 482 -2.52 16.30 -18.24
CA ILE A 482 -3.51 17.20 -17.66
C ILE A 482 -2.86 18.57 -17.36
N PRO A 483 -3.63 19.64 -17.23
CA PRO A 483 -3.09 20.97 -16.88
C PRO A 483 -2.64 21.05 -15.41
N VAL A 484 -1.67 20.20 -15.03
CA VAL A 484 -1.24 19.98 -13.64
C VAL A 484 -0.69 21.26 -13.02
N GLU A 485 0.04 22.06 -13.81
CA GLU A 485 0.58 23.34 -13.33
C GLU A 485 -0.51 24.37 -13.05
N GLN A 486 -1.69 24.14 -13.60
CA GLN A 486 -2.84 25.03 -13.41
C GLN A 486 -3.73 24.64 -12.23
N VAL A 487 -3.52 23.46 -11.67
CA VAL A 487 -4.29 22.99 -10.51
C VAL A 487 -3.91 23.82 -9.29
N GLU A 488 -4.89 24.43 -8.65
CA GLU A 488 -4.72 25.25 -7.43
C GLU A 488 -5.35 24.58 -6.20
N ALA A 489 -6.20 23.58 -6.39
CA ALA A 489 -6.73 22.71 -5.34
C ALA A 489 -7.28 21.41 -5.93
N TRP A 490 -7.26 20.34 -5.14
CA TRP A 490 -7.92 19.08 -5.44
C TRP A 490 -9.19 18.89 -4.60
N ILE A 491 -10.28 18.48 -5.23
CA ILE A 491 -11.42 17.87 -4.53
C ILE A 491 -11.27 16.36 -4.63
N VAL A 492 -11.07 15.69 -3.54
CA VAL A 492 -10.87 14.24 -3.50
C VAL A 492 -12.23 13.55 -3.44
N SER A 493 -12.73 13.11 -4.58
CA SER A 493 -14.00 12.40 -4.69
C SER A 493 -13.85 10.88 -4.76
N ASN A 494 -12.64 10.40 -5.04
CA ASN A 494 -12.32 8.97 -5.09
C ASN A 494 -11.13 8.65 -4.19
N ILE A 495 -11.34 7.78 -3.23
CA ILE A 495 -10.31 7.39 -2.24
C ILE A 495 -9.10 6.68 -2.90
N LYS A 496 -9.28 6.06 -4.07
CA LYS A 496 -8.20 5.36 -4.80
C LYS A 496 -7.26 6.32 -5.54
N THR A 497 -7.58 7.62 -5.63
CA THR A 497 -6.81 8.59 -6.42
C THR A 497 -5.93 9.53 -5.60
N ASN A 498 -6.05 9.51 -4.27
CA ASN A 498 -5.31 10.42 -3.38
C ASN A 498 -3.80 10.45 -3.65
N GLY A 499 -3.19 9.29 -3.84
CA GLY A 499 -1.76 9.17 -4.12
C GLY A 499 -1.40 9.72 -5.49
N VAL A 500 -2.28 9.58 -6.47
CA VAL A 500 -2.08 10.11 -7.82
C VAL A 500 -2.14 11.64 -7.80
N GLU A 501 -3.16 12.21 -7.17
CA GLU A 501 -3.34 13.66 -7.05
C GLU A 501 -2.12 14.33 -6.41
N VAL A 502 -1.62 13.76 -5.30
CA VAL A 502 -0.44 14.33 -4.61
C VAL A 502 0.86 14.19 -5.42
N LEU A 503 0.99 13.12 -6.21
CA LEU A 503 2.15 12.96 -7.10
C LEU A 503 2.09 13.93 -8.29
N LEU A 504 0.91 14.20 -8.80
CA LEU A 504 0.70 15.17 -9.87
C LEU A 504 0.92 16.61 -9.35
N ARG A 505 0.22 16.99 -8.28
CA ARG A 505 0.34 18.30 -7.65
C ARG A 505 0.11 18.22 -6.13
N GLY A 506 1.17 17.98 -5.37
CA GLY A 506 1.11 17.75 -3.93
C GLY A 506 1.23 18.98 -3.02
N ASP A 507 1.55 20.14 -3.59
CA ASP A 507 1.77 21.41 -2.89
C ASP A 507 0.52 22.28 -2.75
N VAL A 508 -0.62 21.81 -3.24
CA VAL A 508 -1.91 22.50 -3.20
C VAL A 508 -2.86 21.85 -2.18
N PRO A 509 -3.88 22.59 -1.68
CA PRO A 509 -4.88 22.03 -0.79
C PRO A 509 -5.63 20.85 -1.42
N MET A 510 -5.95 19.88 -0.58
CA MET A 510 -6.77 18.71 -0.94
C MET A 510 -7.99 18.64 -0.02
N ILE A 511 -9.19 18.57 -0.61
CA ILE A 511 -10.46 18.59 0.11
C ILE A 511 -11.25 17.32 -0.21
N ALA A 512 -11.32 16.40 0.75
CA ALA A 512 -12.01 15.14 0.56
C ALA A 512 -13.53 15.27 0.75
N VAL A 513 -14.29 14.65 -0.14
CA VAL A 513 -15.78 14.68 -0.14
C VAL A 513 -16.43 13.30 -0.01
N HIS A 514 -15.63 12.23 -0.02
CA HIS A 514 -16.09 10.84 -0.17
C HIS A 514 -16.55 10.14 1.12
N ASN A 515 -16.41 10.75 2.29
CA ASN A 515 -16.81 10.13 3.56
C ASN A 515 -18.04 10.81 4.18
N PRO A 516 -19.23 10.24 4.03
CA PRO A 516 -20.48 10.85 4.52
C PRO A 516 -20.49 11.04 6.04
N GLU A 517 -20.03 10.05 6.82
CA GLU A 517 -20.11 10.09 8.30
C GLU A 517 -19.33 11.29 8.92
N TYR A 518 -18.28 11.72 8.26
CA TYR A 518 -17.52 12.86 8.70
C TYR A 518 -18.29 14.18 8.58
N PHE A 519 -19.19 14.28 7.59
CA PHE A 519 -20.02 15.45 7.39
C PHE A 519 -21.23 15.52 8.34
N ASP A 520 -21.50 14.46 9.08
CA ASP A 520 -22.52 14.48 10.13
C ASP A 520 -22.07 15.31 11.34
N MET A 521 -20.76 15.53 11.49
CA MET A 521 -20.17 16.29 12.58
C MET A 521 -20.19 17.81 12.29
N PRO A 522 -20.77 18.65 13.19
CA PRO A 522 -20.90 20.09 12.97
C PRO A 522 -19.55 20.80 12.71
N LYS A 523 -18.51 20.45 13.47
CA LYS A 523 -17.18 21.05 13.28
C LYS A 523 -16.53 20.66 11.95
N SER A 524 -16.77 19.46 11.47
CA SER A 524 -16.29 19.03 10.16
C SER A 524 -16.98 19.78 9.04
N ARG A 525 -18.31 19.99 9.13
CA ARG A 525 -19.04 20.83 8.17
C ARG A 525 -18.52 22.27 8.16
N GLN A 526 -18.25 22.84 9.32
CA GLN A 526 -17.68 24.20 9.41
C GLN A 526 -16.28 24.26 8.79
N LYS A 527 -15.42 23.26 9.05
CA LYS A 527 -14.07 23.19 8.48
C LYS A 527 -14.12 23.01 6.96
N PHE A 528 -15.01 22.16 6.47
CA PHE A 528 -15.25 21.97 5.04
C PHE A 528 -15.71 23.26 4.35
N ALA A 529 -16.72 23.94 4.90
CA ALA A 529 -17.17 25.23 4.37
C ALA A 529 -16.06 26.28 4.36
N THR A 530 -15.18 26.28 5.36
CA THR A 530 -14.02 27.17 5.40
C THR A 530 -13.00 26.81 4.32
N ALA A 531 -12.71 25.52 4.12
CA ALA A 531 -11.82 25.04 3.07
C ALA A 531 -12.33 25.39 1.67
N LEU A 532 -13.63 25.19 1.41
CA LEU A 532 -14.23 25.58 0.14
C LEU A 532 -14.13 27.09 -0.13
N ARG A 533 -14.38 27.94 0.87
CA ARG A 533 -14.20 29.40 0.72
C ARG A 533 -12.78 29.79 0.33
N GLN A 534 -11.76 29.08 0.81
CA GLN A 534 -10.35 29.35 0.48
C GLN A 534 -9.97 28.99 -0.96
N ILE A 535 -10.77 28.17 -1.62
CA ILE A 535 -10.53 27.73 -3.00
C ILE A 535 -11.54 28.32 -4.00
N GLN A 536 -12.43 29.22 -3.56
CA GLN A 536 -13.34 29.93 -4.45
C GLN A 536 -12.57 30.71 -5.53
N GLY A 537 -13.06 30.67 -6.75
CA GLY A 537 -12.42 31.30 -7.91
C GLY A 537 -11.13 30.67 -8.39
N LYS A 538 -10.64 29.61 -7.72
CA LYS A 538 -9.44 28.85 -8.12
C LYS A 538 -9.78 27.76 -9.14
N ARG A 539 -8.74 27.30 -9.84
CA ARG A 539 -8.84 26.14 -10.74
C ARG A 539 -8.80 24.86 -9.92
N VAL A 540 -9.98 24.27 -9.76
CA VAL A 540 -10.21 23.12 -8.89
C VAL A 540 -10.54 21.90 -9.76
N TYR A 541 -9.87 20.80 -9.47
CA TYR A 541 -10.07 19.54 -10.17
C TYR A 541 -10.28 18.39 -9.19
N SER A 542 -10.85 17.31 -9.70
CA SER A 542 -10.93 16.01 -9.01
C SER A 542 -10.49 14.92 -9.96
N LEU A 543 -9.89 13.87 -9.43
CA LEU A 543 -9.63 12.65 -10.18
C LEU A 543 -10.57 11.53 -9.73
N SER A 544 -10.96 10.70 -10.68
CA SER A 544 -11.67 9.46 -10.43
C SER A 544 -11.08 8.35 -11.29
N MET A 545 -11.03 7.13 -10.78
CA MET A 545 -10.91 5.97 -11.65
C MET A 545 -12.14 5.95 -12.54
N THR A 546 -12.00 5.62 -13.84
CA THR A 546 -13.14 5.63 -14.78
C THR A 546 -14.24 4.66 -14.33
N GLU A 547 -13.86 3.52 -13.73
CA GLU A 547 -14.79 2.55 -13.15
C GLU A 547 -15.62 3.07 -11.97
N ASP A 548 -15.10 4.07 -11.24
CA ASP A 548 -15.71 4.65 -10.03
C ASP A 548 -16.35 6.04 -10.30
N LEU A 549 -16.43 6.46 -11.56
CA LEU A 549 -16.85 7.82 -11.93
C LEU A 549 -18.24 8.17 -11.37
N ASP A 550 -19.18 7.24 -11.43
CA ASP A 550 -20.54 7.43 -10.89
C ASP A 550 -20.52 7.82 -9.41
N SER A 551 -19.74 7.06 -8.61
CA SER A 551 -19.62 7.31 -7.18
C SER A 551 -19.00 8.67 -6.91
N SER A 552 -17.98 9.04 -7.68
CA SER A 552 -17.32 10.35 -7.59
C SER A 552 -18.29 11.50 -7.90
N LEU A 553 -19.05 11.38 -8.99
CA LEU A 553 -20.06 12.36 -9.36
C LEU A 553 -21.18 12.47 -8.31
N ALA A 554 -21.60 11.34 -7.73
CA ALA A 554 -22.59 11.33 -6.64
C ALA A 554 -22.10 12.11 -5.41
N TYR A 555 -20.85 11.91 -4.99
CA TYR A 555 -20.25 12.65 -3.87
C TYR A 555 -20.15 14.15 -4.16
N LEU A 556 -19.73 14.54 -5.38
CA LEU A 556 -19.63 15.95 -5.78
C LEU A 556 -20.99 16.62 -5.74
N ARG A 557 -22.03 15.98 -6.31
CA ARG A 557 -23.42 16.49 -6.29
C ARG A 557 -23.98 16.59 -4.88
N GLN A 558 -23.75 15.58 -4.03
CA GLN A 558 -24.19 15.60 -2.62
C GLN A 558 -23.60 16.81 -1.86
N ARG A 559 -22.42 17.26 -2.27
CA ARG A 559 -21.76 18.45 -1.68
C ARG A 559 -22.07 19.74 -2.44
N ARG A 560 -23.00 19.72 -3.40
CA ARG A 560 -23.42 20.87 -4.23
C ARG A 560 -22.25 21.53 -4.99
N LEU A 561 -21.26 20.71 -5.40
CA LEU A 561 -20.15 21.14 -6.23
C LEU A 561 -20.56 21.05 -7.71
N GLU A 562 -20.33 22.13 -8.44
CA GLU A 562 -20.70 22.19 -9.85
C GLU A 562 -19.59 21.59 -10.73
N ILE A 563 -19.96 20.72 -11.66
CA ILE A 563 -19.05 20.04 -12.57
C ILE A 563 -19.08 20.79 -13.90
N ARG A 564 -17.94 21.31 -14.35
CA ARG A 564 -17.83 22.03 -15.61
C ARG A 564 -17.53 21.10 -16.78
N LYS A 565 -16.57 20.19 -16.59
CA LYS A 565 -16.07 19.31 -17.66
C LYS A 565 -15.54 18.01 -17.08
N ILE A 566 -15.71 16.92 -17.83
CA ILE A 566 -15.07 15.64 -17.56
C ILE A 566 -14.19 15.29 -18.75
N SER A 567 -12.92 15.00 -18.50
CA SER A 567 -11.95 14.62 -19.53
C SER A 567 -11.33 13.29 -19.15
N PRO A 568 -11.34 12.28 -20.04
CA PRO A 568 -10.63 11.03 -19.78
C PRO A 568 -9.14 11.26 -19.94
N PHE A 569 -8.35 10.51 -19.18
CA PHE A 569 -6.93 10.36 -19.45
C PHE A 569 -6.43 8.99 -18.99
N VAL A 570 -5.31 8.59 -19.53
CA VAL A 570 -4.65 7.34 -19.18
C VAL A 570 -3.33 7.64 -18.52
N LEU A 571 -3.20 7.19 -17.28
CA LEU A 571 -1.94 7.26 -16.55
C LEU A 571 -1.14 5.99 -16.81
N ARG A 572 0.04 6.13 -17.40
CA ARG A 572 0.94 5.02 -17.69
C ARG A 572 1.91 4.83 -16.54
N PHE A 573 1.83 3.68 -15.88
CA PHE A 573 2.81 3.28 -14.87
C PHE A 573 3.89 2.40 -15.49
N PHE A 574 5.04 2.98 -15.79
CA PHE A 574 6.27 2.29 -16.20
C PHE A 574 6.22 1.54 -17.54
N SER A 575 5.07 1.33 -18.13
CA SER A 575 4.90 0.73 -19.45
C SER A 575 3.51 0.99 -20.00
N ASP A 576 3.32 0.76 -21.29
CA ASP A 576 2.02 0.84 -21.95
C ASP A 576 1.01 -0.20 -21.45
N HIS A 577 1.50 -1.25 -20.76
CA HIS A 577 0.65 -2.32 -20.24
C HIS A 577 0.06 -2.05 -18.86
N THR A 578 0.69 -1.17 -18.07
CA THR A 578 0.15 -0.77 -16.77
C THR A 578 -0.51 0.60 -16.90
N ARG A 579 -1.77 0.61 -17.33
CA ARG A 579 -2.55 1.83 -17.55
C ARG A 579 -3.62 1.96 -16.49
N LEU A 580 -3.70 3.14 -15.87
CA LEU A 580 -4.84 3.52 -15.05
C LEU A 580 -5.74 4.43 -15.88
N HIS A 581 -6.93 3.95 -16.20
CA HIS A 581 -7.95 4.74 -16.86
C HIS A 581 -8.65 5.63 -15.84
N MET A 582 -8.53 6.94 -16.04
CA MET A 582 -8.97 7.95 -15.08
C MET A 582 -9.82 9.00 -15.79
N SER A 583 -10.61 9.71 -15.01
CA SER A 583 -11.36 10.87 -15.42
C SER A 583 -10.92 12.09 -14.61
N LEU A 584 -10.54 13.15 -15.30
CA LEU A 584 -10.29 14.47 -14.72
C LEU A 584 -11.58 15.28 -14.75
N ILE A 585 -12.04 15.69 -13.58
CA ILE A 585 -13.28 16.43 -13.38
C ILE A 585 -12.93 17.86 -13.01
N GLU A 586 -13.26 18.82 -13.87
CA GLU A 586 -13.13 20.24 -13.59
C GLU A 586 -14.32 20.71 -12.76
N ILE A 587 -14.04 21.35 -11.62
CA ILE A 587 -15.05 21.71 -10.64
C ILE A 587 -15.10 23.24 -10.51
N ILE A 588 -16.30 23.80 -10.50
CA ILE A 588 -16.54 25.18 -10.18
C ILE A 588 -16.95 25.28 -8.70
N VAL A 589 -16.16 26.04 -7.93
CA VAL A 589 -16.53 26.43 -6.58
C VAL A 589 -17.01 27.87 -6.68
N SER A 590 -18.34 28.03 -6.82
CA SER A 590 -18.97 29.34 -7.06
C SER A 590 -18.84 30.26 -5.86
N ASP A 591 -18.62 31.55 -6.15
CA ASP A 591 -18.97 32.63 -5.24
C ASP A 591 -20.49 32.75 -5.19
N ASP A 592 -21.08 33.11 -4.06
CA ASP A 592 -22.50 33.47 -3.95
C ASP A 592 -22.88 34.68 -4.86
N THR A 593 -21.93 35.20 -5.63
CA THR A 593 -22.06 36.39 -6.49
C THR A 593 -22.56 36.12 -7.92
N GLY A 594 -22.85 34.88 -8.28
CA GLY A 594 -23.64 34.58 -9.48
C GLY A 594 -23.00 34.81 -10.87
N THR A 595 -21.66 34.99 -10.94
CA THR A 595 -20.98 35.32 -12.21
C THR A 595 -20.49 34.13 -13.03
N VAL A 596 -20.67 32.89 -12.57
CA VAL A 596 -20.23 31.71 -13.29
C VAL A 596 -21.35 31.19 -14.20
N GLN A 597 -21.07 31.11 -15.50
CA GLN A 597 -22.00 30.48 -16.48
C GLN A 597 -22.18 29.01 -16.07
N LYS A 598 -23.38 28.65 -15.63
CA LYS A 598 -23.74 27.25 -15.36
C LYS A 598 -23.80 26.51 -16.70
N PRO A 599 -23.28 25.26 -16.75
CA PRO A 599 -23.49 24.46 -17.96
C PRO A 599 -24.99 24.25 -18.18
N GLU A 600 -25.40 24.26 -19.40
CA GLU A 600 -26.80 24.04 -19.81
C GLU A 600 -27.34 22.71 -19.33
N HIS A 601 -26.46 21.68 -19.35
CA HIS A 601 -26.71 20.34 -18.82
C HIS A 601 -25.56 19.86 -17.96
N TYR A 602 -25.87 19.39 -16.73
CA TYR A 602 -24.87 18.75 -15.87
C TYR A 602 -24.51 17.36 -16.39
N PRO A 603 -23.25 16.95 -16.31
CA PRO A 603 -22.86 15.58 -16.60
C PRO A 603 -23.66 14.58 -15.77
N GLU A 604 -24.33 13.67 -16.42
CA GLU A 604 -25.15 12.61 -15.82
C GLU A 604 -24.78 11.25 -16.40
N ILE A 605 -25.08 10.20 -15.67
CA ILE A 605 -25.04 8.83 -16.17
C ILE A 605 -26.37 8.19 -15.82
N THR A 606 -27.23 8.10 -16.83
CA THR A 606 -28.55 7.47 -16.70
C THR A 606 -28.55 6.08 -17.32
N GLN A 607 -29.38 5.20 -16.80
CA GLN A 607 -29.57 3.89 -17.40
C GLN A 607 -30.41 4.04 -18.67
N ALA A 608 -29.95 3.45 -19.77
CA ALA A 608 -30.68 3.47 -21.03
C ALA A 608 -32.11 2.91 -20.88
N ALA A 609 -33.08 3.64 -21.35
CA ALA A 609 -34.50 3.21 -21.32
C ALA A 609 -34.82 2.15 -22.38
N GLY A 610 -34.14 2.20 -23.53
CA GLY A 610 -34.38 1.33 -24.70
C GLY A 610 -33.60 1.77 -25.93
N PRO A 611 -33.99 1.28 -27.12
CA PRO A 611 -33.41 1.74 -28.37
C PRO A 611 -33.60 3.25 -28.57
N LEU A 612 -32.57 3.88 -29.13
CA LEU A 612 -32.65 5.28 -29.54
C LEU A 612 -33.67 5.43 -30.69
N PRO A 613 -34.35 6.58 -30.81
CA PRO A 613 -35.19 6.86 -31.95
C PRO A 613 -34.37 6.96 -33.24
N ASP A 614 -35.01 6.74 -34.41
CA ASP A 614 -34.30 6.64 -35.69
C ASP A 614 -33.55 7.92 -36.11
N ASP A 615 -33.94 9.07 -35.63
CA ASP A 615 -33.30 10.37 -35.85
C ASP A 615 -32.16 10.67 -34.88
N ALA A 616 -31.88 9.75 -33.92
CA ALA A 616 -30.83 9.91 -32.93
C ALA A 616 -29.44 9.46 -33.40
N PHE A 617 -29.35 8.81 -34.56
CA PHE A 617 -28.09 8.22 -35.05
C PHE A 617 -27.30 9.19 -35.92
N SER A 618 -26.87 10.34 -35.38
CA SER A 618 -26.06 11.34 -36.08
C SER A 618 -24.88 11.79 -35.24
N ALA A 619 -23.67 11.36 -35.63
CA ALA A 619 -22.43 11.61 -34.92
C ALA A 619 -21.46 12.50 -35.71
N GLY A 620 -20.72 13.34 -35.01
CA GLY A 620 -19.46 13.92 -35.49
C GLY A 620 -18.28 13.21 -34.81
N ILE A 621 -17.34 12.69 -35.60
CA ILE A 621 -16.20 11.93 -35.07
C ILE A 621 -14.92 12.56 -35.58
N SER A 622 -13.93 12.80 -34.68
CA SER A 622 -12.59 13.24 -35.06
C SER A 622 -11.53 12.67 -34.13
N ALA A 623 -10.30 12.53 -34.63
CA ALA A 623 -9.16 12.05 -33.85
C ALA A 623 -7.91 12.86 -34.22
N PRO A 624 -7.79 14.10 -33.69
CA PRO A 624 -6.78 15.06 -34.15
C PRO A 624 -5.33 14.64 -33.80
N THR A 625 -5.18 13.70 -32.85
CA THR A 625 -3.87 13.22 -32.39
C THR A 625 -3.59 11.77 -32.82
N ALA A 626 -4.32 11.25 -33.82
CA ALA A 626 -4.07 9.90 -34.33
C ALA A 626 -2.70 9.80 -34.99
N PRO A 627 -1.90 8.76 -34.72
CA PRO A 627 -0.61 8.55 -35.36
C PRO A 627 -0.80 8.24 -36.87
N ALA A 628 0.16 8.65 -37.67
CA ALA A 628 0.16 8.28 -39.10
C ALA A 628 0.78 6.90 -39.36
N THR A 629 1.62 6.41 -38.44
CA THR A 629 2.34 5.15 -38.57
C THR A 629 2.28 4.38 -37.25
N LEU A 630 2.15 3.05 -37.32
CA LEU A 630 2.21 2.12 -36.19
C LEU A 630 3.10 0.92 -36.57
N HIS A 631 3.68 0.25 -35.58
CA HIS A 631 4.34 -1.03 -35.81
C HIS A 631 3.33 -2.19 -35.88
N ALA A 632 3.69 -3.24 -36.62
CA ALA A 632 2.84 -4.42 -36.73
C ALA A 632 2.50 -5.02 -35.35
N GLY A 633 1.22 -5.18 -35.03
CA GLY A 633 0.73 -5.65 -33.75
C GLY A 633 0.83 -4.62 -32.59
N GLU A 634 1.23 -3.37 -32.85
CA GLU A 634 1.31 -2.32 -31.85
C GLU A 634 -0.07 -2.00 -31.28
N LYS A 635 -0.13 -1.83 -29.95
CA LYS A 635 -1.31 -1.35 -29.25
C LYS A 635 -1.14 0.13 -28.95
N ALA A 636 -2.00 0.96 -29.52
CA ALA A 636 -2.00 2.40 -29.32
C ALA A 636 -3.34 2.88 -28.75
N ALA A 637 -3.29 3.88 -27.87
CA ALA A 637 -4.49 4.60 -27.44
C ALA A 637 -4.58 5.89 -28.26
N ILE A 638 -5.67 6.08 -28.96
CA ILE A 638 -5.98 7.31 -29.69
C ILE A 638 -7.11 8.08 -29.00
N SER A 639 -7.00 9.41 -28.97
CA SER A 639 -8.06 10.26 -28.42
C SER A 639 -9.08 10.55 -29.52
N VAL A 640 -10.30 10.05 -29.35
CA VAL A 640 -11.41 10.25 -30.29
C VAL A 640 -12.38 11.27 -29.70
N VAL A 641 -12.63 12.33 -30.41
CA VAL A 641 -13.66 13.32 -30.07
C VAL A 641 -14.97 12.93 -30.78
N ILE A 642 -16.02 12.73 -29.99
CA ILE A 642 -17.35 12.43 -30.47
C ILE A 642 -18.27 13.61 -30.18
N GLN A 643 -19.04 14.02 -31.12
CA GLN A 643 -20.11 15.02 -30.99
C GLN A 643 -21.46 14.37 -31.26
N ASN A 644 -22.40 14.58 -30.38
CA ASN A 644 -23.82 14.23 -30.65
C ASN A 644 -24.47 15.29 -31.51
N LYS A 645 -24.69 14.99 -32.79
CA LYS A 645 -25.36 15.87 -33.75
C LYS A 645 -26.87 15.62 -33.87
N SER A 646 -27.39 14.71 -33.05
CA SER A 646 -28.80 14.37 -33.00
C SER A 646 -29.59 15.21 -31.99
N ASN A 647 -30.89 14.98 -31.91
CA ASN A 647 -31.81 15.63 -30.97
C ASN A 647 -32.07 14.78 -29.71
N ALA A 648 -31.47 13.60 -29.58
CA ALA A 648 -31.66 12.68 -28.46
C ALA A 648 -30.42 12.59 -27.60
N VAL A 649 -30.58 12.38 -26.30
CA VAL A 649 -29.46 12.10 -25.38
C VAL A 649 -28.96 10.68 -25.60
N TRP A 650 -27.66 10.51 -25.78
CA TRP A 650 -27.03 9.18 -25.86
C TRP A 650 -26.62 8.68 -24.51
N PRO A 651 -27.20 7.56 -24.04
CA PRO A 651 -26.92 7.05 -22.70
C PRO A 651 -25.55 6.39 -22.60
N ALA A 652 -24.82 6.68 -21.51
CA ALA A 652 -23.51 6.09 -21.23
C ALA A 652 -23.61 4.72 -20.54
N ARG A 653 -24.77 4.36 -19.98
CA ARG A 653 -24.98 3.10 -19.26
C ARG A 653 -26.12 2.30 -19.88
N GLY A 654 -25.86 1.01 -20.11
CA GLY A 654 -26.85 0.06 -20.59
C GLY A 654 -27.78 -0.48 -19.52
N GLN A 655 -28.75 -1.27 -19.95
CA GLN A 655 -29.57 -2.11 -19.09
C GLN A 655 -28.74 -3.25 -18.50
N LYS A 656 -29.30 -3.99 -17.54
CA LYS A 656 -28.62 -5.13 -16.87
C LYS A 656 -28.15 -6.22 -17.84
N ASP A 657 -28.78 -6.33 -19.00
CA ASP A 657 -28.41 -7.25 -20.07
C ASP A 657 -27.33 -6.70 -21.03
N GLY A 658 -26.75 -5.53 -20.72
CA GLY A 658 -25.68 -4.92 -21.51
C GLY A 658 -26.12 -4.29 -22.81
N LYS A 659 -27.39 -3.83 -22.95
CA LYS A 659 -27.91 -3.24 -24.16
C LYS A 659 -28.24 -1.75 -24.04
N TYR A 660 -28.42 -1.10 -25.19
CA TYR A 660 -28.98 0.24 -25.42
C TYR A 660 -28.09 1.43 -25.06
N PHE A 661 -26.90 1.23 -24.49
CA PHE A 661 -25.96 2.34 -24.29
C PHE A 661 -25.11 2.59 -25.54
N VAL A 662 -24.46 3.75 -25.59
CA VAL A 662 -23.68 4.17 -26.76
C VAL A 662 -22.18 3.98 -26.48
N THR A 663 -21.49 3.41 -27.47
CA THR A 663 -20.04 3.17 -27.47
C THR A 663 -19.41 3.66 -28.77
N ILE A 664 -18.08 3.74 -28.80
CA ILE A 664 -17.31 3.84 -30.04
C ILE A 664 -16.57 2.54 -30.28
N ALA A 665 -16.40 2.18 -31.52
CA ALA A 665 -15.63 1.01 -31.94
C ALA A 665 -14.89 1.26 -33.24
N ASP A 666 -13.86 0.44 -33.47
CA ASP A 666 -13.06 0.50 -34.67
C ASP A 666 -13.29 -0.67 -35.63
N SER A 667 -12.83 -0.48 -36.85
CA SER A 667 -12.67 -1.53 -37.86
C SER A 667 -11.43 -1.24 -38.69
N TRP A 668 -10.64 -2.26 -38.98
CA TRP A 668 -9.48 -2.16 -39.86
C TRP A 668 -9.87 -2.61 -41.29
N LEU A 669 -9.60 -1.75 -42.24
CA LEU A 669 -9.89 -1.99 -43.66
C LEU A 669 -8.58 -2.01 -44.42
N ASP A 670 -8.51 -2.79 -45.51
CA ASP A 670 -7.40 -2.75 -46.45
C ASP A 670 -7.29 -1.36 -47.12
N GLY A 671 -6.08 -0.80 -47.15
CA GLY A 671 -5.83 0.58 -47.58
C GLY A 671 -6.18 0.88 -49.03
N ARG A 672 -6.26 -0.15 -49.92
CA ARG A 672 -6.57 -0.01 -51.34
C ARG A 672 -8.01 -0.39 -51.68
N THR A 673 -8.45 -1.51 -51.11
CA THR A 673 -9.77 -2.10 -51.48
C THR A 673 -10.88 -1.72 -50.52
N GLU A 674 -10.54 -1.13 -49.38
CA GLU A 674 -11.42 -0.83 -48.23
C GLU A 674 -12.22 -2.06 -47.75
N LYS A 675 -11.74 -3.28 -48.04
CA LYS A 675 -12.34 -4.51 -47.51
C LYS A 675 -12.00 -4.67 -46.05
N LEU A 676 -12.98 -5.12 -45.27
CA LEU A 676 -12.84 -5.38 -43.85
C LEU A 676 -11.77 -6.45 -43.60
N ILE A 677 -10.81 -6.15 -42.72
CA ILE A 677 -9.78 -7.06 -42.24
C ILE A 677 -10.10 -7.49 -40.81
N THR A 678 -10.28 -6.53 -39.91
CA THR A 678 -10.61 -6.81 -38.50
C THR A 678 -11.74 -5.89 -38.07
N ASN A 679 -12.71 -6.42 -37.35
CA ASN A 679 -13.85 -5.68 -36.85
C ASN A 679 -13.85 -5.66 -35.32
N MET A 680 -14.00 -4.50 -34.73
CA MET A 680 -14.21 -4.30 -33.29
C MET A 680 -13.10 -4.91 -32.41
N ASP A 681 -11.83 -4.66 -32.71
CA ASP A 681 -10.75 -5.01 -31.78
C ASP A 681 -10.63 -3.99 -30.64
N ALA A 682 -11.14 -2.78 -30.83
CA ALA A 682 -11.24 -1.76 -29.80
C ALA A 682 -12.69 -1.32 -29.57
N ARG A 683 -13.06 -1.11 -28.32
CA ARG A 683 -14.36 -0.58 -27.92
C ARG A 683 -14.23 0.27 -26.67
N SER A 684 -14.89 1.44 -26.65
CA SER A 684 -14.89 2.34 -25.50
C SER A 684 -16.26 2.96 -25.27
N ASN A 685 -16.67 3.07 -24.01
CA ASN A 685 -17.95 3.63 -23.60
C ASN A 685 -17.90 5.16 -23.54
N LEU A 686 -19.05 5.81 -23.66
CA LEU A 686 -19.22 7.19 -23.24
C LEU A 686 -18.89 7.31 -21.73
N LEU A 687 -18.28 8.41 -21.33
CA LEU A 687 -17.97 8.68 -19.91
C LEU A 687 -19.23 9.10 -19.14
N VAL A 688 -20.05 9.93 -19.76
CA VAL A 688 -21.33 10.42 -19.25
C VAL A 688 -22.31 10.48 -20.42
N ASP A 689 -23.60 10.62 -20.13
CA ASP A 689 -24.61 10.78 -21.14
C ASP A 689 -24.27 11.98 -22.07
N LEU A 690 -24.34 11.76 -23.36
CA LEU A 690 -23.99 12.79 -24.35
C LEU A 690 -25.23 13.49 -24.87
N TRP A 691 -25.44 14.71 -24.39
CA TRP A 691 -26.54 15.56 -24.76
C TRP A 691 -26.40 16.08 -26.21
N PRO A 692 -27.50 16.40 -26.88
CA PRO A 692 -27.50 17.05 -28.21
C PRO A 692 -26.54 18.25 -28.27
N GLY A 693 -25.73 18.32 -29.31
CA GLY A 693 -24.74 19.38 -29.51
C GLY A 693 -23.42 19.24 -28.72
N ASN A 694 -23.42 18.46 -27.66
CA ASN A 694 -22.23 18.27 -26.81
C ASN A 694 -21.22 17.30 -27.42
N SER A 695 -19.97 17.41 -26.95
CA SER A 695 -18.87 16.54 -27.37
C SER A 695 -18.18 15.92 -26.16
N GLN A 696 -17.66 14.72 -26.35
CA GLN A 696 -16.75 14.04 -25.38
C GLN A 696 -15.50 13.59 -26.11
N THR A 697 -14.37 13.63 -25.40
CA THR A 697 -13.12 12.99 -25.83
C THR A 697 -12.99 11.64 -25.13
N ILE A 698 -12.84 10.57 -25.87
CA ILE A 698 -12.80 9.19 -25.36
C ILE A 698 -11.53 8.50 -25.87
N PRO A 699 -10.76 7.81 -25.01
CA PRO A 699 -9.66 6.99 -25.46
C PRO A 699 -10.17 5.71 -26.14
N LEU A 700 -9.63 5.40 -27.30
CA LEU A 700 -9.87 4.14 -28.03
C LEU A 700 -8.56 3.37 -28.14
N ASN A 701 -8.50 2.18 -27.56
CA ASN A 701 -7.31 1.34 -27.57
C ASN A 701 -7.32 0.42 -28.80
N ILE A 702 -6.64 0.85 -29.86
CA ILE A 702 -6.54 0.10 -31.12
C ILE A 702 -5.35 -0.86 -31.12
N THR A 703 -5.43 -1.94 -31.91
CA THR A 703 -4.31 -2.86 -32.18
C THR A 703 -4.01 -2.85 -33.67
N ALA A 704 -2.80 -2.48 -34.08
CA ALA A 704 -2.42 -2.48 -35.47
C ALA A 704 -2.43 -3.92 -36.05
N PRO A 705 -2.78 -4.10 -37.33
CA PRO A 705 -2.65 -5.39 -38.01
C PRO A 705 -1.24 -5.97 -37.90
N LEU A 706 -1.13 -7.30 -37.87
CA LEU A 706 0.16 -7.99 -37.75
C LEU A 706 1.00 -7.95 -39.03
N THR A 707 0.40 -7.65 -40.16
CA THR A 707 1.06 -7.59 -41.47
C THR A 707 1.38 -6.13 -41.80
N PRO A 708 2.64 -5.77 -42.12
CA PRO A 708 2.98 -4.45 -42.62
C PRO A 708 2.21 -4.11 -43.90
N GLY A 709 1.76 -2.86 -44.00
CA GLY A 709 0.97 -2.40 -45.16
C GLY A 709 0.27 -1.07 -44.90
N GLU A 710 -0.49 -0.63 -45.88
CA GLU A 710 -1.37 0.53 -45.75
C GLU A 710 -2.78 0.08 -45.40
N TYR A 711 -3.38 0.77 -44.42
CA TYR A 711 -4.65 0.43 -43.84
C TYR A 711 -5.51 1.67 -43.66
N VAL A 712 -6.84 1.47 -43.57
CA VAL A 712 -7.78 2.47 -43.12
C VAL A 712 -8.36 2.00 -41.80
N LEU A 713 -8.16 2.80 -40.74
CA LEU A 713 -8.85 2.65 -39.47
C LEU A 713 -10.18 3.41 -39.56
N GLU A 714 -11.27 2.68 -39.58
CA GLU A 714 -12.61 3.24 -39.54
C GLU A 714 -13.12 3.25 -38.11
N ILE A 715 -13.58 4.40 -37.62
CA ILE A 715 -14.15 4.56 -36.26
C ILE A 715 -15.60 4.96 -36.40
N ASP A 716 -16.49 4.27 -35.73
CA ASP A 716 -17.92 4.48 -35.75
C ASP A 716 -18.52 4.46 -34.33
N VAL A 717 -19.69 4.99 -34.18
CA VAL A 717 -20.50 4.96 -32.96
C VAL A 717 -21.47 3.77 -33.05
N VAL A 718 -21.70 3.13 -31.90
CA VAL A 718 -22.57 1.95 -31.82
C VAL A 718 -23.57 2.12 -30.69
N GLN A 719 -24.84 1.85 -30.92
CA GLN A 719 -25.76 1.56 -29.84
C GLN A 719 -25.76 0.06 -29.58
N GLU A 720 -25.30 -0.34 -28.42
CA GLU A 720 -25.10 -1.72 -28.06
C GLU A 720 -26.38 -2.55 -28.12
N GLY A 721 -26.28 -3.68 -28.83
CA GLY A 721 -27.41 -4.60 -29.02
C GLY A 721 -28.49 -4.05 -29.95
N VAL A 722 -28.23 -2.96 -30.68
CA VAL A 722 -29.19 -2.33 -31.63
C VAL A 722 -28.58 -2.19 -33.03
N THR A 723 -27.63 -1.25 -33.22
CA THR A 723 -27.08 -0.98 -34.56
C THR A 723 -25.82 -0.11 -34.51
N TRP A 724 -25.07 -0.11 -35.60
CA TRP A 724 -24.03 0.87 -35.87
C TRP A 724 -24.64 2.16 -36.42
N PHE A 725 -24.05 3.30 -36.08
CA PHE A 725 -24.56 4.59 -36.55
C PHE A 725 -24.45 4.74 -38.07
N LYS A 726 -23.40 4.17 -38.69
CA LYS A 726 -23.26 4.14 -40.15
C LYS A 726 -24.44 3.44 -40.84
N ASP A 727 -25.01 2.41 -40.25
CA ASP A 727 -26.15 1.67 -40.78
C ASP A 727 -27.43 2.52 -40.80
N LYS A 728 -27.44 3.63 -40.05
CA LYS A 728 -28.48 4.64 -40.01
C LYS A 728 -28.09 5.93 -40.76
N GLY A 729 -26.99 5.91 -41.53
CA GLY A 729 -26.56 7.02 -42.39
C GLY A 729 -25.63 8.04 -41.71
N SER A 730 -25.11 7.79 -40.51
CA SER A 730 -24.09 8.63 -39.88
C SER A 730 -22.74 8.45 -40.57
N GLU A 731 -21.98 9.54 -40.69
CA GLU A 731 -20.61 9.49 -41.22
C GLU A 731 -19.66 8.83 -40.20
N THR A 732 -18.74 7.97 -40.69
CA THR A 732 -17.65 7.39 -39.92
C THR A 732 -16.36 8.22 -40.05
N LEU A 733 -15.46 8.10 -39.11
CA LEU A 733 -14.11 8.65 -39.25
C LEU A 733 -13.20 7.59 -39.89
N LYS A 734 -12.58 7.91 -41.02
CA LYS A 734 -11.61 7.07 -41.71
C LYS A 734 -10.23 7.69 -41.65
N LEU A 735 -9.28 6.99 -41.00
CA LEU A 735 -7.88 7.39 -40.86
C LEU A 735 -7.00 6.46 -41.69
N ARG A 736 -6.21 7.01 -42.61
CA ARG A 736 -5.18 6.24 -43.33
C ARG A 736 -3.92 6.11 -42.49
N LEU A 737 -3.49 4.87 -42.25
CA LEU A 737 -2.34 4.55 -41.41
C LEU A 737 -1.42 3.59 -42.16
N LYS A 738 -0.13 3.78 -41.95
CA LYS A 738 0.91 2.84 -42.39
C LYS A 738 1.29 1.93 -41.22
N VAL A 739 1.29 0.63 -41.43
CA VAL A 739 1.81 -0.36 -40.48
C VAL A 739 3.17 -0.81 -40.96
N GLU A 740 4.21 -0.67 -40.11
CA GLU A 740 5.61 -1.00 -40.42
C GLU A 740 6.11 -2.19 -39.62
#